data_62504d7a27616cd3a4b2b341b721b65d
#
_entry.id   62504d7a27616cd3a4b2b341b721b65d
#
_cell.length_a   1.000
_cell.length_b   1.000
_cell.length_c   1.000
_cell.angle_alpha   90.00
_cell.angle_beta   90.00
_cell.angle_gamma   90.00
#
_symmetry.space_group_name_H-M   'P 1'
#
loop_
_entity.id
_entity.type
_entity.pdbx_description
1 polymer ?
#
loop_
_entity_poly.entity_id
_entity_poly.type
_entity_poly.pdbx_seq_one_letter_code
_entity_poly.pdbx_strand_id
1 'polypeptide(L)'
;MRPKRARNGEVLAAVVLATAMFSGGAHAMQGLPGTSRASAEPVAAGASGAVTKALMASGLTGELDAPPRRGGRFDAPMGPGEHRYIVRTDGTGALDRVAARLGPMSVTAVDRFERVLTALVVQATPERAAALGRMPGVVSVSREVPMRAAAMSPLAPDGISVGAQGSQTFPAGTGFWGLDRVDQRSSSLNNRFDYANAGVGVLVYVVDTGLRVSHEEFKGRVSTGRSYFVPFPGDSSGIGDCSGHGTGMAGVVGGTSAGVAKGVTLAAVKVLDCSGNGSDATVMAGLDHVLASRPAGVPVVVNMSLGGTLSAPLNAAVKAVVDAGITVVVASGNTFSGGEPACNFSPGSTPSAITVGATDRSETEASFSNFGPCVDILAPGVGVRMPYPFASSANQTPSDITFVNRDGTSIAAPFVSGAAALVLQRNPSMTPAQVWSSLQGSATLNAITERTTYGGGTLSLAVRTPDRLLFVEQVAAAPPGVDGMNPFAAPVRFVDTRATTNGTNYRGALEQADEATSMASGEVRRYPMVGVRGIPEDATVMLNVVAVATTSPGTSTGFLTVWPCASTATSRPTVSFLNYSQGRTIANGGMVGIGPEGGLCVFAALRTHLVIDVTGWLPPGDTVTSLSPPLRLLDTRPTLTGTDRRGALESSVDESAPYSAGTVRRYVLSGAGSLPASGMRAVALNVTAVSAGTSSAAGELAVYPCDSPDDAWPPTTTVTYPAGGTVATGTVAVLSTDGGVCVRSTGATHMVLDAAAWLADGAGFDAFAAPSLPVRLLDTRAGVMGSLELVDRTTPLPAQASGGTEFVIDGVGGLPLAGVMGSAALTLTVRSPAANGYVIVWSCASGSTPAPTASVLNFRAGVSISNVVVTAVDNSAGTPGGICVQVSSSVHVSIDVTGWFLRSPP
;
A
#
# COMPACT_ATOMS: atom_id res chain seq x y z
N MET A 1 43.56 41.13 20.87
CA MET A 1 44.77 41.57 20.13
C MET A 1 44.66 41.11 18.70
N ARG A 2 44.41 42.00 17.77
CA ARG A 2 44.79 41.92 16.34
C ARG A 2 46.28 42.35 16.27
N PRO A 3 47.06 42.18 15.16
CA PRO A 3 46.63 42.05 13.77
C PRO A 3 47.55 41.26 12.80
N LYS A 4 47.10 41.23 11.51
CA LYS A 4 47.73 41.49 10.20
C LYS A 4 48.06 40.24 9.37
N ARG A 5 47.40 40.09 8.20
CA ARG A 5 47.58 40.62 6.83
C ARG A 5 48.91 40.21 6.13
N ALA A 6 48.80 39.53 5.02
CA ALA A 6 49.03 39.94 3.62
C ALA A 6 49.31 38.65 2.79
N ARG A 7 48.89 38.44 1.63
CA ARG A 7 48.65 39.07 0.32
C ARG A 7 49.30 38.23 -0.78
N ASN A 8 48.50 37.92 -1.79
CA ASN A 8 48.78 37.87 -3.24
C ASN A 8 49.67 36.76 -3.87
N GLY A 9 49.11 36.26 -4.96
CA GLY A 9 49.87 35.68 -6.09
C GLY A 9 49.00 35.02 -7.13
N GLU A 10 48.44 35.78 -8.08
CA GLU A 10 47.89 35.38 -9.37
C GLU A 10 48.95 34.72 -10.25
N VAL A 11 48.51 33.92 -11.25
CA VAL A 11 48.86 33.90 -12.68
C VAL A 11 48.27 32.62 -13.27
N LEU A 12 47.22 32.60 -14.07
CA LEU A 12 46.98 32.90 -15.49
C LEU A 12 47.55 31.95 -16.51
N ALA A 13 46.68 31.44 -17.34
CA ALA A 13 46.76 31.06 -18.79
C ALA A 13 47.49 29.76 -19.13
N ALA A 14 47.17 29.03 -20.19
CA ALA A 14 46.36 29.17 -21.40
C ALA A 14 46.19 27.79 -22.07
N VAL A 15 45.06 27.58 -22.68
CA VAL A 15 44.75 27.20 -24.07
C VAL A 15 45.89 26.53 -24.90
N VAL A 16 45.61 25.36 -25.55
CA VAL A 16 45.78 25.17 -27.01
C VAL A 16 44.96 23.95 -27.50
N LEU A 17 44.20 24.17 -28.56
CA LEU A 17 43.61 23.23 -29.51
C LEU A 17 44.66 22.44 -30.30
N ALA A 18 44.33 21.20 -30.70
CA ALA A 18 44.81 20.64 -31.96
C ALA A 18 43.80 19.63 -32.56
N THR A 19 43.21 20.05 -33.64
CA THR A 19 42.56 19.25 -34.69
C THR A 19 43.59 18.57 -35.55
N ALA A 20 43.38 17.32 -35.96
CA ALA A 20 43.94 16.80 -37.22
C ALA A 20 43.02 15.69 -37.79
N MET A 21 42.55 15.93 -38.99
CA MET A 21 41.95 14.97 -39.95
C MET A 21 43.03 14.04 -40.53
N PHE A 22 42.58 12.88 -41.01
CA PHE A 22 42.91 12.28 -42.32
C PHE A 22 42.06 11.00 -42.48
N SER A 23 41.15 10.93 -43.35
CA SER A 23 40.91 10.55 -44.72
C SER A 23 41.52 9.19 -45.16
N GLY A 24 40.68 8.34 -45.68
CA GLY A 24 40.81 7.60 -46.94
C GLY A 24 40.96 6.08 -46.86
N GLY A 25 40.07 5.43 -47.63
CA GLY A 25 40.35 4.09 -48.14
C GLY A 25 39.18 3.17 -48.27
N ALA A 26 38.41 3.29 -49.34
CA ALA A 26 37.39 2.33 -49.80
C ALA A 26 38.07 1.10 -50.41
N HIS A 27 37.54 -0.10 -50.11
CA HIS A 27 37.53 -1.21 -51.07
C HIS A 27 36.31 -2.09 -50.85
N ALA A 28 35.58 -2.27 -51.91
CA ALA A 28 34.43 -3.12 -52.08
C ALA A 28 34.80 -4.60 -52.20
N MET A 29 33.94 -5.47 -51.66
CA MET A 29 33.55 -6.73 -52.35
C MET A 29 32.21 -7.28 -51.82
N GLN A 30 31.30 -7.32 -52.70
CA GLN A 30 30.20 -8.24 -53.05
C GLN A 30 29.88 -9.43 -52.15
N GLY A 31 28.60 -9.51 -51.71
CA GLY A 31 27.74 -10.60 -52.26
C GLY A 31 27.05 -11.50 -51.28
N LEU A 32 25.71 -11.32 -51.19
CA LEU A 32 24.68 -12.32 -50.97
C LEU A 32 24.15 -12.57 -49.51
N PRO A 33 22.90 -13.13 -49.31
CA PRO A 33 21.69 -12.32 -49.11
C PRO A 33 20.91 -12.65 -47.83
N GLY A 34 20.08 -11.73 -47.40
CA GLY A 34 18.78 -11.96 -46.79
C GLY A 34 18.68 -12.70 -45.47
N THR A 35 18.55 -11.94 -44.38
CA THR A 35 17.64 -12.29 -43.30
C THR A 35 16.92 -11.02 -42.81
N SER A 36 15.62 -11.10 -42.74
CA SER A 36 14.67 -10.10 -42.38
C SER A 36 15.00 -9.36 -41.07
N ARG A 37 15.04 -8.03 -41.14
CA ARG A 37 14.87 -7.15 -39.97
C ARG A 37 13.46 -7.35 -39.42
N ALA A 38 13.34 -7.98 -38.29
CA ALA A 38 12.20 -7.81 -37.41
C ALA A 38 12.35 -6.44 -36.74
N SER A 39 11.49 -5.52 -37.13
CA SER A 39 11.30 -4.25 -36.47
C SER A 39 10.74 -4.49 -35.09
N ALA A 40 11.43 -4.07 -34.04
CA ALA A 40 10.91 -4.03 -32.69
C ALA A 40 9.79 -2.97 -32.65
N GLU A 41 8.54 -3.42 -32.57
CA GLU A 41 7.42 -2.56 -32.21
C GLU A 41 7.46 -2.20 -30.73
N PRO A 42 7.10 -0.96 -30.35
CA PRO A 42 7.02 -0.58 -28.93
C PRO A 42 5.76 -1.17 -28.28
N VAL A 43 5.92 -2.08 -27.35
CA VAL A 43 4.87 -2.81 -26.61
C VAL A 43 4.05 -1.91 -25.66
N ALA A 44 4.29 -0.62 -25.59
CA ALA A 44 3.63 0.29 -24.63
C ALA A 44 2.25 0.82 -25.02
N ALA A 45 1.79 0.62 -26.27
CA ALA A 45 0.49 1.15 -26.74
C ALA A 45 -0.69 0.16 -26.57
N GLY A 46 -0.44 -1.10 -26.20
CA GLY A 46 -1.47 -2.14 -26.21
C GLY A 46 -2.42 -2.17 -25.01
N ALA A 47 -1.95 -1.84 -23.83
CA ALA A 47 -2.75 -2.01 -22.61
C ALA A 47 -3.83 -0.92 -22.43
N SER A 48 -3.53 0.35 -22.77
CA SER A 48 -4.53 1.41 -22.74
C SER A 48 -5.61 1.21 -23.80
N GLY A 49 -5.23 0.70 -24.99
CA GLY A 49 -6.16 0.36 -26.05
C GLY A 49 -7.05 -0.85 -25.73
N ALA A 50 -6.61 -1.78 -24.90
CA ALA A 50 -7.40 -2.95 -24.53
C ALA A 50 -8.51 -2.60 -23.53
N VAL A 51 -8.26 -1.73 -22.58
CA VAL A 51 -9.30 -1.25 -21.63
C VAL A 51 -10.30 -0.36 -22.36
N THR A 52 -9.84 0.54 -23.22
CA THR A 52 -10.74 1.34 -24.07
C THR A 52 -11.54 0.45 -25.03
N LYS A 53 -10.95 -0.61 -25.58
CA LYS A 53 -11.65 -1.63 -26.37
C LYS A 53 -12.60 -2.50 -25.55
N ALA A 54 -12.24 -2.85 -24.32
CA ALA A 54 -13.12 -3.59 -23.39
C ALA A 54 -14.32 -2.73 -22.97
N LEU A 55 -14.10 -1.44 -22.71
CA LEU A 55 -15.16 -0.47 -22.45
C LEU A 55 -16.10 -0.31 -23.66
N MET A 56 -15.55 -0.31 -24.88
CA MET A 56 -16.33 -0.24 -26.12
C MET A 56 -16.97 -1.59 -26.49
N ALA A 57 -16.37 -2.73 -26.15
CA ALA A 57 -16.88 -4.07 -26.46
C ALA A 57 -17.96 -4.56 -25.49
N SER A 58 -18.15 -3.90 -24.34
CA SER A 58 -19.16 -4.29 -23.33
C SER A 58 -20.61 -3.96 -23.70
N GLY A 59 -20.88 -3.52 -24.92
CA GLY A 59 -22.24 -3.27 -25.40
C GLY A 59 -22.98 -2.08 -24.78
N LEU A 60 -22.26 -1.25 -24.01
CA LEU A 60 -22.79 -0.03 -23.38
C LEU A 60 -23.01 1.14 -24.36
N THR A 61 -22.76 0.90 -25.66
CA THR A 61 -22.95 1.90 -26.73
C THR A 61 -24.42 2.28 -26.97
N GLY A 62 -25.37 1.44 -26.57
CA GLY A 62 -26.77 1.69 -26.85
C GLY A 62 -27.45 2.82 -26.05
N GLU A 63 -26.95 3.09 -24.82
CA GLU A 63 -27.49 4.20 -23.99
C GLU A 63 -26.58 5.43 -23.93
N LEU A 64 -25.31 5.27 -24.28
CA LEU A 64 -24.33 6.35 -24.32
C LEU A 64 -24.42 7.20 -25.60
N ASP A 65 -24.92 6.64 -26.69
CA ASP A 65 -25.09 7.30 -28.01
C ASP A 65 -26.43 8.03 -28.19
N ALA A 66 -27.28 8.09 -27.17
CA ALA A 66 -28.46 8.95 -27.25
C ALA A 66 -27.99 10.41 -27.36
N PRO A 67 -28.29 11.12 -28.45
CA PRO A 67 -27.88 12.51 -28.57
C PRO A 67 -28.36 13.30 -27.37
N PRO A 68 -27.57 14.28 -26.87
CA PRO A 68 -27.96 15.10 -25.75
C PRO A 68 -29.34 15.67 -26.08
N ARG A 69 -30.32 15.41 -25.22
CA ARG A 69 -31.66 15.98 -25.41
C ARG A 69 -31.50 17.47 -25.49
N ARG A 70 -32.00 18.08 -26.55
CA ARG A 70 -31.94 19.55 -26.78
C ARG A 70 -32.60 20.25 -25.59
N GLY A 71 -31.86 21.07 -24.87
CA GLY A 71 -32.21 21.66 -23.58
C GLY A 71 -31.88 20.75 -22.42
N GLY A 72 -30.91 21.15 -21.57
CA GLY A 72 -30.61 20.44 -20.32
C GLY A 72 -31.84 20.41 -19.42
N ARG A 73 -32.17 19.32 -18.78
CA ARG A 73 -33.33 19.19 -17.87
C ARG A 73 -33.32 20.25 -16.76
N PHE A 74 -32.14 20.70 -16.39
CA PHE A 74 -31.92 21.70 -15.33
C PHE A 74 -31.87 23.15 -15.83
N ASP A 75 -31.95 23.41 -17.15
CA ASP A 75 -31.98 24.76 -17.74
C ASP A 75 -33.39 25.27 -17.92
N ALA A 76 -34.43 24.51 -17.58
CA ALA A 76 -35.81 24.93 -17.75
C ALA A 76 -36.12 26.16 -16.86
N PRO A 77 -36.79 27.20 -17.39
CA PRO A 77 -37.14 28.37 -16.60
C PRO A 77 -38.13 28.02 -15.51
N MET A 78 -37.94 28.62 -14.33
CA MET A 78 -38.83 28.48 -13.17
C MET A 78 -39.98 29.49 -13.28
N GLY A 79 -41.19 29.05 -12.85
CA GLY A 79 -42.31 29.95 -12.71
C GLY A 79 -42.14 30.93 -11.54
N PRO A 80 -42.95 32.00 -11.48
CA PRO A 80 -42.91 32.96 -10.39
C PRO A 80 -43.13 32.29 -9.05
N GLY A 81 -42.21 32.47 -8.09
CA GLY A 81 -42.23 31.89 -6.76
C GLY A 81 -41.96 30.38 -6.67
N GLU A 82 -41.60 29.75 -7.80
CA GLU A 82 -41.19 28.36 -7.82
C GLU A 82 -39.71 28.21 -7.48
N HIS A 83 -39.38 27.04 -6.88
CA HIS A 83 -38.04 26.59 -6.59
C HIS A 83 -37.93 25.11 -6.94
N ARG A 84 -36.72 24.63 -7.08
CA ARG A 84 -36.48 23.19 -7.21
C ARG A 84 -36.36 22.55 -5.84
N TYR A 85 -36.99 21.36 -5.74
CA TYR A 85 -36.97 20.54 -4.53
C TYR A 85 -36.61 19.12 -4.89
N ILE A 86 -35.88 18.46 -3.98
CA ILE A 86 -35.54 17.04 -4.02
C ILE A 86 -36.53 16.34 -3.09
N VAL A 87 -37.41 15.50 -3.64
CA VAL A 87 -38.44 14.73 -2.93
C VAL A 87 -37.93 13.30 -2.83
N ARG A 88 -37.40 12.91 -1.67
CA ARG A 88 -36.97 11.55 -1.41
C ARG A 88 -38.12 10.67 -0.96
N THR A 89 -38.12 9.41 -1.44
CA THR A 89 -39.15 8.42 -1.09
C THR A 89 -38.52 7.16 -0.49
N ASP A 90 -39.33 6.36 0.20
CA ASP A 90 -38.96 5.11 0.85
C ASP A 90 -38.81 3.91 -0.12
N GLY A 91 -39.02 4.14 -1.42
CA GLY A 91 -38.83 3.16 -2.47
C GLY A 91 -39.50 3.56 -3.78
N THR A 92 -39.26 2.78 -4.84
CA THR A 92 -39.76 3.06 -6.21
C THR A 92 -41.29 3.09 -6.28
N GLY A 93 -41.99 2.22 -5.53
CA GLY A 93 -43.44 2.25 -5.48
C GLY A 93 -44.01 3.54 -4.87
N ALA A 94 -43.35 4.14 -3.89
CA ALA A 94 -43.71 5.48 -3.37
C ALA A 94 -43.37 6.57 -4.37
N LEU A 95 -42.22 6.45 -5.04
CA LEU A 95 -41.78 7.36 -6.09
C LEU A 95 -42.84 7.46 -7.21
N ASP A 96 -43.35 6.31 -7.67
CA ASP A 96 -44.39 6.25 -8.72
C ASP A 96 -45.71 6.91 -8.25
N ARG A 97 -46.14 6.65 -6.98
CA ARG A 97 -47.30 7.30 -6.42
C ARG A 97 -47.19 8.81 -6.34
N VAL A 98 -46.04 9.32 -5.93
CA VAL A 98 -45.72 10.76 -5.91
C VAL A 98 -45.69 11.31 -7.32
N ALA A 99 -45.02 10.67 -8.26
CA ALA A 99 -44.93 11.10 -9.66
C ALA A 99 -46.31 11.23 -10.31
N ALA A 100 -47.20 10.28 -10.05
CA ALA A 100 -48.58 10.30 -10.56
C ALA A 100 -49.42 11.48 -10.02
N ARG A 101 -49.02 12.07 -8.90
CA ARG A 101 -49.71 13.20 -8.26
C ARG A 101 -49.21 14.58 -8.65
N LEU A 102 -48.07 14.66 -9.33
CA LEU A 102 -47.45 15.95 -9.66
C LEU A 102 -48.31 16.80 -10.59
N GLY A 103 -48.87 16.22 -11.63
CA GLY A 103 -49.73 16.94 -12.58
C GLY A 103 -50.96 17.56 -11.90
N PRO A 104 -51.80 16.81 -11.14
CA PRO A 104 -52.90 17.36 -10.36
C PRO A 104 -52.48 18.44 -9.37
N MET A 105 -51.26 18.42 -8.86
CA MET A 105 -50.75 19.43 -7.93
C MET A 105 -50.10 20.64 -8.67
N SER A 106 -50.10 20.67 -10.00
CA SER A 106 -49.38 21.66 -10.80
C SER A 106 -47.90 21.76 -10.42
N VAL A 107 -47.26 20.61 -10.25
CA VAL A 107 -45.83 20.46 -9.96
C VAL A 107 -45.17 19.84 -11.17
N THR A 108 -44.03 20.38 -11.60
CA THR A 108 -43.27 19.90 -12.76
C THR A 108 -42.15 18.98 -12.30
N ALA A 109 -42.10 17.75 -12.84
CA ALA A 109 -40.97 16.89 -12.66
C ALA A 109 -39.79 17.36 -13.53
N VAL A 110 -38.62 17.49 -12.92
CA VAL A 110 -37.36 17.87 -13.59
C VAL A 110 -36.52 16.63 -13.86
N ASP A 111 -36.34 15.79 -12.85
CA ASP A 111 -35.58 14.55 -12.98
C ASP A 111 -36.04 13.49 -11.96
N ARG A 112 -35.55 12.25 -12.16
CA ARG A 112 -35.91 11.09 -11.35
C ARG A 112 -34.65 10.27 -11.10
N PHE A 113 -34.43 9.95 -9.83
CA PHE A 113 -33.30 9.13 -9.36
C PHE A 113 -33.82 7.81 -8.79
N GLU A 114 -33.15 6.70 -9.14
CA GLU A 114 -33.50 5.38 -8.64
C GLU A 114 -32.30 4.60 -8.15
N ARG A 115 -31.05 5.01 -8.51
CA ARG A 115 -29.81 4.31 -8.18
C ARG A 115 -29.11 4.92 -6.97
N VAL A 116 -28.80 6.22 -7.01
CA VAL A 116 -28.16 6.91 -5.88
C VAL A 116 -29.14 7.16 -4.71
N LEU A 117 -30.39 7.47 -5.02
CA LEU A 117 -31.51 7.65 -4.10
C LEU A 117 -32.79 7.32 -4.84
N THR A 118 -33.85 6.96 -4.09
CA THR A 118 -35.21 6.98 -4.65
C THR A 118 -35.79 8.38 -4.43
N ALA A 119 -35.69 9.23 -5.49
CA ALA A 119 -36.11 10.64 -5.39
C ALA A 119 -36.58 11.23 -6.72
N LEU A 120 -37.38 12.31 -6.63
CA LEU A 120 -37.73 13.19 -7.74
C LEU A 120 -37.11 14.57 -7.52
N VAL A 121 -36.63 15.21 -8.57
CA VAL A 121 -36.40 16.67 -8.60
C VAL A 121 -37.65 17.31 -9.20
N VAL A 122 -38.25 18.25 -8.49
CA VAL A 122 -39.47 18.90 -8.92
C VAL A 122 -39.36 20.41 -8.84
N GLN A 123 -40.05 21.12 -9.74
CA GLN A 123 -40.33 22.56 -9.62
C GLN A 123 -41.68 22.77 -8.96
N ALA A 124 -41.68 23.52 -7.88
CA ALA A 124 -42.90 23.76 -7.10
C ALA A 124 -42.79 25.06 -6.28
N THR A 125 -43.91 25.61 -5.91
CA THR A 125 -43.97 26.63 -4.84
C THR A 125 -43.70 25.97 -3.48
N PRO A 126 -43.29 26.75 -2.44
CA PRO A 126 -43.06 26.21 -1.09
C PRO A 126 -44.27 25.44 -0.52
N GLU A 127 -45.49 25.91 -0.80
CA GLU A 127 -46.74 25.30 -0.30
C GLU A 127 -46.97 23.92 -0.95
N ARG A 128 -46.71 23.82 -2.27
CA ARG A 128 -46.82 22.55 -3.01
C ARG A 128 -45.72 21.56 -2.58
N ALA A 129 -44.50 22.04 -2.37
CA ALA A 129 -43.43 21.24 -1.84
C ALA A 129 -43.76 20.69 -0.44
N ALA A 130 -44.34 21.52 0.45
CA ALA A 130 -44.82 21.11 1.76
C ALA A 130 -45.96 20.08 1.67
N ALA A 131 -46.85 20.21 0.66
CA ALA A 131 -47.90 19.24 0.41
C ALA A 131 -47.33 17.86 -0.03
N LEU A 132 -46.29 17.85 -0.88
CA LEU A 132 -45.57 16.62 -1.26
C LEU A 132 -44.97 15.95 -0.04
N GLY A 133 -44.39 16.71 0.89
CA GLY A 133 -43.82 16.19 2.13
C GLY A 133 -44.78 15.44 3.06
N ARG A 134 -46.11 15.63 2.88
CA ARG A 134 -47.14 14.93 3.65
C ARG A 134 -47.64 13.67 2.96
N MET A 135 -47.19 13.38 1.77
CA MET A 135 -47.62 12.18 1.04
C MET A 135 -47.03 10.91 1.66
N PRO A 136 -47.83 9.81 1.73
CA PRO A 136 -47.31 8.53 2.21
C PRO A 136 -46.12 8.03 1.38
N GLY A 137 -45.04 7.65 2.06
CA GLY A 137 -43.81 7.16 1.44
C GLY A 137 -42.83 8.27 1.05
N VAL A 138 -43.13 9.55 1.31
CA VAL A 138 -42.16 10.63 1.21
C VAL A 138 -41.33 10.70 2.50
N VAL A 139 -40.04 10.52 2.36
CA VAL A 139 -39.05 10.55 3.47
C VAL A 139 -38.64 11.98 3.81
N SER A 140 -38.40 12.78 2.77
CA SER A 140 -38.04 14.19 2.94
C SER A 140 -38.28 15.00 1.65
N VAL A 141 -38.51 16.29 1.86
CA VAL A 141 -38.49 17.30 0.79
C VAL A 141 -37.49 18.37 1.17
N SER A 142 -36.46 18.54 0.38
CA SER A 142 -35.44 19.55 0.59
C SER A 142 -35.32 20.47 -0.61
N ARG A 143 -35.08 21.76 -0.36
CA ARG A 143 -34.81 22.72 -1.43
C ARG A 143 -33.46 22.42 -2.04
N GLU A 144 -33.38 22.58 -3.36
CA GLU A 144 -32.11 22.47 -4.12
C GLU A 144 -31.06 23.46 -3.57
N VAL A 145 -29.83 22.97 -3.41
CA VAL A 145 -28.68 23.71 -2.87
C VAL A 145 -27.68 24.02 -4.00
N PRO A 146 -27.19 25.27 -4.12
CA PRO A 146 -26.15 25.61 -5.08
C PRO A 146 -24.85 24.88 -4.78
N MET A 147 -24.23 24.33 -5.84
CA MET A 147 -22.88 23.75 -5.85
C MET A 147 -21.98 24.55 -6.77
N ARG A 148 -20.70 24.60 -6.46
CA ARG A 148 -19.70 25.33 -7.26
C ARG A 148 -18.42 24.55 -7.37
N ALA A 149 -17.71 24.76 -8.48
CA ALA A 149 -16.29 24.43 -8.56
C ALA A 149 -15.55 25.19 -7.46
N ALA A 150 -14.64 24.53 -6.76
CA ALA A 150 -13.86 25.22 -5.74
C ALA A 150 -12.94 26.27 -6.43
N ALA A 151 -13.07 27.53 -6.03
CA ALA A 151 -12.47 28.68 -6.73
C ALA A 151 -10.94 28.60 -6.79
N MET A 152 -10.35 29.08 -7.87
CA MET A 152 -8.90 29.02 -8.18
C MET A 152 -8.31 30.42 -8.48
N SER A 153 -7.05 30.66 -8.10
CA SER A 153 -6.31 31.90 -8.37
C SER A 153 -5.33 31.76 -9.54
N PRO A 154 -5.09 32.78 -10.38
CA PRO A 154 -4.31 32.68 -11.63
C PRO A 154 -2.81 33.01 -11.52
N LEU A 155 -1.94 32.25 -12.22
CA LEU A 155 -0.51 32.51 -12.47
C LEU A 155 -0.07 31.98 -13.85
N ALA A 156 1.06 32.47 -14.41
CA ALA A 156 1.44 32.41 -15.84
C ALA A 156 2.11 31.11 -16.37
N PRO A 157 2.23 30.88 -17.72
CA PRO A 157 2.58 29.59 -18.34
C PRO A 157 4.06 29.40 -18.75
N ASP A 158 4.55 28.14 -18.78
CA ASP A 158 5.82 27.69 -19.39
C ASP A 158 5.75 26.23 -19.88
N GLY A 159 6.47 25.84 -20.95
CA GLY A 159 6.40 24.55 -21.62
C GLY A 159 7.38 23.47 -21.11
N ILE A 160 7.02 22.19 -21.24
CA ILE A 160 7.81 21.03 -20.80
C ILE A 160 7.66 19.84 -21.74
N SER A 161 8.73 18.99 -21.84
CA SER A 161 8.75 17.71 -22.54
C SER A 161 8.78 16.53 -21.57
N VAL A 162 8.14 15.41 -21.94
CA VAL A 162 7.90 14.23 -21.06
C VAL A 162 8.74 13.02 -21.51
N GLY A 163 9.35 12.33 -20.57
CA GLY A 163 10.11 11.08 -20.77
C GLY A 163 9.31 9.81 -20.44
N ALA A 164 9.86 8.66 -20.73
CA ALA A 164 9.24 7.34 -20.64
C ALA A 164 8.98 6.85 -19.18
N GLN A 165 8.24 5.74 -19.04
CA GLN A 165 7.77 5.14 -17.79
C GLN A 165 8.81 5.03 -16.67
N GLY A 166 8.39 5.31 -15.44
CA GLY A 166 9.13 5.08 -14.20
C GLY A 166 9.65 6.33 -13.51
N SER A 167 10.02 7.37 -14.25
CA SER A 167 10.55 8.60 -13.68
C SER A 167 10.33 9.78 -14.62
N GLN A 168 9.85 10.88 -14.05
CA GLN A 168 9.68 12.15 -14.77
C GLN A 168 10.46 13.24 -14.03
N THR A 169 11.38 13.91 -14.74
CA THR A 169 12.13 15.04 -14.21
C THR A 169 11.48 16.36 -14.60
N PHE A 170 11.53 17.34 -13.73
CA PHE A 170 10.98 18.65 -13.93
C PHE A 170 12.07 19.73 -13.89
N PRO A 171 12.03 20.75 -14.73
CA PRO A 171 12.86 21.94 -14.53
C PRO A 171 12.49 22.61 -13.19
N ALA A 172 13.49 23.07 -12.44
CA ALA A 172 13.28 23.73 -11.17
C ALA A 172 12.33 24.95 -11.33
N GLY A 173 11.37 25.07 -10.43
CA GLY A 173 10.43 26.20 -10.44
C GLY A 173 9.21 26.05 -11.34
N THR A 174 9.01 24.92 -12.01
CA THR A 174 7.94 24.73 -13.01
C THR A 174 6.55 24.44 -12.45
N GLY A 175 6.34 24.45 -11.15
CA GLY A 175 5.01 24.22 -10.53
C GLY A 175 4.58 22.76 -10.40
N PHE A 176 5.36 21.77 -10.89
CA PHE A 176 5.10 20.34 -10.68
C PHE A 176 5.57 19.83 -9.33
N TRP A 177 5.87 20.74 -8.41
CA TRP A 177 6.34 20.41 -7.06
C TRP A 177 5.40 19.45 -6.32
N GLY A 178 4.09 19.49 -6.65
CA GLY A 178 3.13 18.59 -6.03
C GLY A 178 3.37 17.13 -6.37
N LEU A 179 3.74 16.80 -7.61
CA LEU A 179 4.13 15.44 -8.00
C LEU A 179 5.43 15.02 -7.30
N ASP A 180 6.44 15.90 -7.33
CA ASP A 180 7.73 15.72 -6.65
C ASP A 180 7.58 15.53 -5.12
N ARG A 181 6.54 16.14 -4.52
CA ARG A 181 6.31 16.00 -3.07
C ARG A 181 5.61 14.71 -2.69
N VAL A 182 4.70 14.24 -3.52
CA VAL A 182 3.88 13.06 -3.14
C VAL A 182 4.59 11.73 -3.36
N ASP A 183 5.70 11.67 -4.08
CA ASP A 183 6.47 10.44 -4.28
C ASP A 183 7.65 10.26 -3.31
N GLN A 184 7.83 11.19 -2.38
CA GLN A 184 8.90 11.16 -1.38
C GLN A 184 8.40 11.64 -0.01
N ARG A 185 9.06 11.18 1.06
CA ARG A 185 8.71 11.59 2.43
C ARG A 185 9.46 12.84 2.89
N SER A 186 10.57 13.17 2.22
CA SER A 186 11.37 14.36 2.51
C SER A 186 10.70 15.61 1.98
N SER A 187 10.75 16.70 2.73
CA SER A 187 10.37 18.04 2.28
C SER A 187 11.36 18.64 1.27
N SER A 188 12.57 18.09 1.17
CA SER A 188 13.59 18.49 0.19
C SER A 188 13.26 17.88 -1.17
N LEU A 189 12.67 18.67 -2.05
CA LEU A 189 12.26 18.27 -3.39
C LEU A 189 13.48 18.01 -4.29
N ASN A 190 13.36 16.96 -5.13
CA ASN A 190 14.42 16.51 -6.04
C ASN A 190 14.16 16.85 -7.52
N ASN A 191 13.05 17.55 -7.81
CA ASN A 191 12.53 17.90 -9.14
C ASN A 191 12.22 16.67 -10.01
N ARG A 192 11.75 15.60 -9.40
CA ARG A 192 11.46 14.34 -10.05
C ARG A 192 10.17 13.75 -9.49
N PHE A 193 9.45 13.02 -10.28
CA PHE A 193 8.33 12.18 -9.86
C PHE A 193 8.61 10.75 -10.30
N ASP A 194 8.81 9.88 -9.35
CA ASP A 194 8.96 8.46 -9.58
C ASP A 194 7.61 7.77 -9.44
N TYR A 195 7.29 6.87 -10.35
CA TYR A 195 6.04 6.11 -10.29
C TYR A 195 6.26 4.69 -10.81
N ALA A 196 5.95 3.73 -9.99
CA ALA A 196 6.01 2.32 -10.34
C ALA A 196 4.76 1.85 -11.09
N ASN A 197 3.65 2.60 -10.97
CA ASN A 197 2.35 2.32 -11.55
C ASN A 197 1.78 3.58 -12.20
N ALA A 198 0.94 3.39 -13.21
CA ALA A 198 0.33 4.49 -13.96
C ALA A 198 -1.21 4.54 -13.85
N GLY A 199 -1.85 3.65 -13.09
CA GLY A 199 -3.31 3.57 -13.00
C GLY A 199 -3.97 2.85 -14.18
N VAL A 200 -3.22 2.05 -14.93
CA VAL A 200 -3.73 1.29 -16.10
C VAL A 200 -4.84 0.33 -15.65
N GLY A 201 -5.94 0.29 -16.40
CA GLY A 201 -7.09 -0.56 -16.09
C GLY A 201 -8.11 0.07 -15.14
N VAL A 202 -7.84 1.25 -14.59
CA VAL A 202 -8.74 1.98 -13.70
C VAL A 202 -9.47 3.07 -14.47
N LEU A 203 -10.78 3.21 -14.22
CA LEU A 203 -11.62 4.28 -14.74
C LEU A 203 -11.81 5.36 -13.68
N VAL A 204 -11.52 6.63 -14.01
CA VAL A 204 -11.77 7.76 -13.12
C VAL A 204 -12.82 8.68 -13.71
N TYR A 205 -13.96 8.80 -13.05
CA TYR A 205 -14.96 9.80 -13.36
C TYR A 205 -14.57 11.13 -12.72
N VAL A 206 -14.51 12.17 -13.54
CA VAL A 206 -14.32 13.57 -13.12
C VAL A 206 -15.66 14.28 -13.16
N VAL A 207 -16.28 14.44 -12.01
CA VAL A 207 -17.60 15.07 -11.81
C VAL A 207 -17.38 16.56 -11.61
N ASP A 208 -17.48 17.36 -12.71
CA ASP A 208 -16.99 18.74 -12.75
C ASP A 208 -17.62 19.59 -13.89
N THR A 209 -16.88 20.57 -14.44
CA THR A 209 -17.30 21.48 -15.52
C THR A 209 -17.20 20.89 -16.94
N GLY A 210 -16.77 19.64 -17.08
CA GLY A 210 -16.49 18.98 -18.34
C GLY A 210 -15.01 18.70 -18.55
N LEU A 211 -14.61 18.34 -19.77
CA LEU A 211 -13.24 18.00 -20.12
C LEU A 211 -12.92 18.38 -21.57
N ARG A 212 -11.78 19.02 -21.77
CA ARG A 212 -11.25 19.25 -23.12
C ARG A 212 -10.54 17.99 -23.62
N VAL A 213 -11.30 17.16 -24.30
CA VAL A 213 -10.88 15.82 -24.75
C VAL A 213 -9.66 15.85 -25.66
N SER A 214 -9.52 16.94 -26.47
CA SER A 214 -8.42 17.12 -27.44
C SER A 214 -7.10 17.53 -26.79
N HIS A 215 -7.09 17.94 -25.50
CA HIS A 215 -5.85 18.38 -24.84
C HIS A 215 -4.81 17.25 -24.86
N GLU A 216 -3.54 17.58 -25.18
CA GLU A 216 -2.48 16.59 -25.37
C GLU A 216 -2.15 15.75 -24.13
N GLU A 217 -2.49 16.23 -22.95
CA GLU A 217 -2.37 15.51 -21.69
C GLU A 217 -3.21 14.22 -21.65
N PHE A 218 -4.24 14.10 -22.46
CA PHE A 218 -5.17 12.97 -22.39
C PHE A 218 -4.98 11.93 -23.50
N LYS A 219 -4.52 12.32 -24.69
CA LYS A 219 -4.12 11.44 -25.82
C LYS A 219 -4.92 10.14 -25.99
N GLY A 220 -6.24 10.24 -26.15
CA GLY A 220 -7.11 9.08 -26.38
C GLY A 220 -7.46 8.26 -25.15
N ARG A 221 -7.11 8.73 -23.94
CA ARG A 221 -7.47 8.08 -22.67
C ARG A 221 -8.78 8.61 -22.07
N VAL A 222 -9.56 9.37 -22.81
CA VAL A 222 -10.89 9.83 -22.41
C VAL A 222 -11.93 8.92 -23.00
N SER A 223 -12.75 8.29 -22.14
CA SER A 223 -13.95 7.58 -22.56
C SER A 223 -15.12 8.53 -22.76
N THR A 224 -16.25 8.01 -23.23
CA THR A 224 -17.50 8.77 -23.32
C THR A 224 -17.93 9.26 -21.95
N GLY A 225 -18.47 10.47 -21.88
CA GLY A 225 -18.95 11.10 -20.67
C GLY A 225 -20.40 11.53 -20.77
N ARG A 226 -20.88 12.27 -19.77
CA ARG A 226 -22.23 12.81 -19.71
C ARG A 226 -22.23 14.29 -19.36
N SER A 227 -23.11 15.08 -20.00
CA SER A 227 -23.37 16.47 -19.64
C SER A 227 -24.83 16.67 -19.23
N TYR A 228 -25.04 17.45 -18.20
CA TYR A 228 -26.36 17.90 -17.74
C TYR A 228 -26.67 19.35 -18.17
N PHE A 229 -25.79 19.94 -18.95
CA PHE A 229 -25.92 21.28 -19.53
C PHE A 229 -25.94 21.21 -21.04
N VAL A 230 -26.50 22.25 -21.68
CA VAL A 230 -26.48 22.39 -23.15
C VAL A 230 -25.03 22.53 -23.59
N PRO A 231 -24.60 21.78 -24.63
CA PRO A 231 -23.27 21.99 -25.22
C PRO A 231 -23.07 23.43 -25.65
N PHE A 232 -21.94 24.03 -25.38
CA PHE A 232 -21.60 25.37 -25.86
C PHE A 232 -21.23 25.33 -27.33
N PRO A 233 -21.34 26.48 -28.07
CA PRO A 233 -21.01 26.54 -29.48
C PRO A 233 -19.58 26.03 -29.76
N GLY A 234 -19.45 25.04 -30.62
CA GLY A 234 -18.18 24.41 -30.98
C GLY A 234 -17.82 23.17 -30.16
N ASP A 235 -18.62 22.79 -29.15
CA ASP A 235 -18.45 21.54 -28.44
C ASP A 235 -19.04 20.35 -29.21
N SER A 236 -18.18 19.67 -29.98
CA SER A 236 -18.55 18.44 -30.72
C SER A 236 -18.57 17.18 -29.83
N SER A 237 -17.98 17.23 -28.63
CA SER A 237 -17.90 16.11 -27.71
C SER A 237 -19.14 15.94 -26.82
N GLY A 238 -19.89 17.02 -26.62
CA GLY A 238 -21.05 17.12 -25.75
C GLY A 238 -20.69 17.14 -24.26
N ILE A 239 -19.39 17.00 -23.92
CA ILE A 239 -18.84 17.01 -22.55
C ILE A 239 -17.74 18.08 -22.41
N GLY A 240 -17.63 18.97 -23.37
CA GLY A 240 -16.60 19.99 -23.49
C GLY A 240 -16.55 20.90 -22.26
N ASP A 241 -15.34 21.29 -21.90
CA ASP A 241 -15.07 22.17 -20.77
C ASP A 241 -14.93 23.63 -21.25
N CYS A 242 -15.90 24.46 -20.94
CA CYS A 242 -15.90 25.88 -21.19
C CYS A 242 -15.43 26.74 -20.00
N SER A 243 -15.18 26.09 -18.85
CA SER A 243 -14.64 26.74 -17.66
C SER A 243 -13.12 26.55 -17.53
N GLY A 244 -12.65 25.34 -17.83
CA GLY A 244 -11.27 24.90 -17.67
C GLY A 244 -10.99 24.20 -16.34
N HIS A 245 -11.93 24.25 -15.38
CA HIS A 245 -11.73 23.63 -14.08
C HIS A 245 -11.64 22.10 -14.19
N GLY A 246 -12.63 21.44 -14.80
CA GLY A 246 -12.65 20.01 -14.94
C GLY A 246 -11.48 19.44 -15.75
N THR A 247 -11.02 20.16 -16.79
CA THR A 247 -9.81 19.81 -17.55
C THR A 247 -8.57 19.82 -16.65
N GLY A 248 -8.44 20.83 -15.77
CA GLY A 248 -7.37 20.90 -14.80
C GLY A 248 -7.40 19.72 -13.83
N MET A 249 -8.57 19.42 -13.29
CA MET A 249 -8.76 18.32 -12.34
C MET A 249 -8.43 16.96 -12.98
N ALA A 250 -8.95 16.70 -14.17
CA ALA A 250 -8.62 15.51 -14.95
C ALA A 250 -7.12 15.37 -15.24
N GLY A 251 -6.46 16.51 -15.49
CA GLY A 251 -5.01 16.57 -15.71
C GLY A 251 -4.20 16.17 -14.49
N VAL A 252 -4.56 16.65 -13.31
CA VAL A 252 -3.87 16.26 -12.05
C VAL A 252 -4.15 14.80 -11.68
N VAL A 253 -5.35 14.28 -11.96
CA VAL A 253 -5.62 12.85 -11.82
C VAL A 253 -4.73 12.02 -12.74
N GLY A 254 -4.81 12.29 -14.06
CA GLY A 254 -4.35 11.33 -15.05
C GLY A 254 -3.71 11.94 -16.31
N GLY A 255 -3.27 13.20 -16.26
CA GLY A 255 -2.52 13.82 -17.34
C GLY A 255 -1.19 13.13 -17.61
N THR A 256 -0.73 13.18 -18.86
CA THR A 256 0.55 12.56 -19.23
C THR A 256 1.73 13.18 -18.47
N SER A 257 1.76 14.52 -18.32
CA SER A 257 2.80 15.22 -17.57
C SER A 257 2.35 15.62 -16.17
N ALA A 258 1.12 16.14 -16.02
CA ALA A 258 0.62 16.66 -14.73
C ALA A 258 0.01 15.58 -13.83
N GLY A 259 -0.31 14.41 -14.34
CA GLY A 259 -1.10 13.40 -13.64
C GLY A 259 -0.29 12.52 -12.70
N VAL A 260 -0.91 12.18 -11.57
CA VAL A 260 -0.41 11.14 -10.64
C VAL A 260 -0.52 9.76 -11.27
N ALA A 261 -1.69 9.45 -11.85
CA ALA A 261 -2.00 8.15 -12.48
C ALA A 261 -2.04 8.28 -14.01
N LYS A 262 -0.87 8.36 -14.63
CA LYS A 262 -0.67 8.73 -16.04
C LYS A 262 -1.31 7.79 -17.07
N GLY A 263 -1.73 6.60 -16.67
CA GLY A 263 -2.31 5.55 -17.53
C GLY A 263 -3.81 5.29 -17.31
N VAL A 264 -4.48 6.03 -16.42
CA VAL A 264 -5.93 5.85 -16.19
C VAL A 264 -6.76 6.20 -17.41
N THR A 265 -7.94 5.59 -17.50
CA THR A 265 -9.01 6.06 -18.38
C THR A 265 -9.83 7.12 -17.65
N LEU A 266 -10.10 8.23 -18.29
CA LEU A 266 -10.87 9.35 -17.74
C LEU A 266 -12.27 9.38 -18.35
N ALA A 267 -13.29 9.72 -17.55
CA ALA A 267 -14.65 9.97 -18.03
C ALA A 267 -15.17 11.28 -17.43
N ALA A 268 -15.65 12.19 -18.26
CA ALA A 268 -16.19 13.46 -17.79
C ALA A 268 -17.68 13.34 -17.47
N VAL A 269 -18.09 13.81 -16.29
CA VAL A 269 -19.48 13.99 -15.91
C VAL A 269 -19.69 15.48 -15.62
N LYS A 270 -20.18 16.19 -16.64
CA LYS A 270 -20.36 17.64 -16.55
C LYS A 270 -21.65 17.97 -15.79
N VAL A 271 -21.49 18.35 -14.53
CA VAL A 271 -22.54 18.74 -13.58
C VAL A 271 -22.49 20.21 -13.19
N LEU A 272 -21.50 20.94 -13.69
CA LEU A 272 -21.30 22.38 -13.53
C LEU A 272 -21.26 23.08 -14.90
N ASP A 273 -21.80 24.30 -14.97
CA ASP A 273 -21.83 25.14 -16.17
C ASP A 273 -20.46 25.78 -16.52
N CYS A 274 -20.42 26.65 -17.51
CA CYS A 274 -19.21 27.35 -17.91
C CYS A 274 -18.69 28.35 -16.87
N SER A 275 -19.49 28.74 -15.92
CA SER A 275 -19.12 29.60 -14.78
C SER A 275 -18.75 28.81 -13.54
N GLY A 276 -18.72 27.46 -13.63
CA GLY A 276 -18.44 26.57 -12.53
C GLY A 276 -19.60 26.45 -11.53
N ASN A 277 -20.83 26.79 -11.90
CA ASN A 277 -21.99 26.68 -11.04
C ASN A 277 -22.84 25.47 -11.40
N GLY A 278 -23.50 24.89 -10.40
CA GLY A 278 -24.46 23.81 -10.50
C GLY A 278 -25.31 23.70 -9.24
N SER A 279 -25.89 22.54 -9.00
CA SER A 279 -26.71 22.28 -7.82
C SER A 279 -26.45 20.85 -7.31
N ASP A 280 -26.86 20.58 -6.08
CA ASP A 280 -26.85 19.23 -5.54
C ASP A 280 -27.67 18.26 -6.39
N ALA A 281 -28.77 18.72 -7.00
CA ALA A 281 -29.57 17.93 -7.92
C ALA A 281 -28.81 17.57 -9.20
N THR A 282 -28.05 18.52 -9.81
CA THR A 282 -27.24 18.22 -10.99
C THR A 282 -26.09 17.25 -10.65
N VAL A 283 -25.47 17.42 -9.47
CA VAL A 283 -24.42 16.52 -8.99
C VAL A 283 -24.97 15.11 -8.73
N MET A 284 -26.14 14.99 -8.09
CA MET A 284 -26.78 13.69 -7.88
C MET A 284 -27.17 13.00 -9.18
N ALA A 285 -27.61 13.75 -10.20
CA ALA A 285 -27.85 13.21 -11.53
C ALA A 285 -26.58 12.66 -12.16
N GLY A 286 -25.45 13.35 -11.95
CA GLY A 286 -24.12 12.87 -12.35
C GLY A 286 -23.72 11.57 -11.66
N LEU A 287 -23.95 11.47 -10.36
CA LEU A 287 -23.66 10.27 -9.58
C LEU A 287 -24.57 9.10 -9.96
N ASP A 288 -25.85 9.35 -10.26
CA ASP A 288 -26.76 8.31 -10.78
C ASP A 288 -26.29 7.77 -12.13
N HIS A 289 -25.77 8.65 -13.00
CA HIS A 289 -25.11 8.25 -14.25
C HIS A 289 -23.85 7.39 -13.99
N VAL A 290 -23.00 7.76 -13.04
CA VAL A 290 -21.81 6.96 -12.68
C VAL A 290 -22.23 5.53 -12.32
N LEU A 291 -23.25 5.36 -11.47
CA LEU A 291 -23.76 4.02 -11.11
C LEU A 291 -24.37 3.28 -12.32
N ALA A 292 -25.00 4.00 -13.24
CA ALA A 292 -25.61 3.42 -14.43
C ALA A 292 -24.58 2.98 -15.48
N SER A 293 -23.47 3.73 -15.61
CA SER A 293 -22.51 3.58 -16.72
C SER A 293 -21.21 2.88 -16.33
N ARG A 294 -21.00 2.59 -15.03
CA ARG A 294 -19.78 1.90 -14.60
C ARG A 294 -19.68 0.52 -15.26
N PRO A 295 -18.52 0.19 -15.87
CA PRO A 295 -18.32 -1.13 -16.43
C PRO A 295 -18.20 -2.20 -15.33
N ALA A 296 -18.79 -3.38 -15.56
CA ALA A 296 -18.63 -4.50 -14.63
C ALA A 296 -17.16 -4.97 -14.59
N GLY A 297 -16.64 -5.23 -13.39
CA GLY A 297 -15.27 -5.75 -13.20
C GLY A 297 -14.15 -4.73 -13.42
N VAL A 298 -14.47 -3.46 -13.72
CA VAL A 298 -13.48 -2.38 -13.83
C VAL A 298 -13.46 -1.59 -12.53
N PRO A 299 -12.31 -1.43 -11.86
CA PRO A 299 -12.19 -0.58 -10.68
C PRO A 299 -12.42 0.89 -11.05
N VAL A 300 -13.18 1.58 -10.19
CA VAL A 300 -13.65 2.94 -10.46
C VAL A 300 -13.30 3.88 -9.31
N VAL A 301 -12.84 5.08 -9.67
CA VAL A 301 -12.69 6.23 -8.75
C VAL A 301 -13.58 7.37 -9.24
N VAL A 302 -14.18 8.12 -8.33
CA VAL A 302 -14.90 9.36 -8.61
C VAL A 302 -14.16 10.51 -7.96
N ASN A 303 -13.76 11.50 -8.76
CA ASN A 303 -13.22 12.77 -8.28
C ASN A 303 -14.31 13.84 -8.29
N MET A 304 -14.52 14.50 -7.14
CA MET A 304 -15.47 15.60 -6.97
C MET A 304 -14.76 16.84 -6.42
N SER A 305 -14.24 17.67 -7.29
CA SER A 305 -13.54 18.91 -6.94
C SER A 305 -14.53 20.09 -6.83
N LEU A 306 -15.65 19.87 -6.16
CA LEU A 306 -16.75 20.81 -6.02
C LEU A 306 -17.34 20.75 -4.60
N GLY A 307 -18.12 21.77 -4.25
CA GLY A 307 -18.83 21.80 -2.96
C GLY A 307 -19.85 22.92 -2.86
N GLY A 308 -20.65 22.86 -1.81
CA GLY A 308 -21.64 23.85 -1.44
C GLY A 308 -22.02 23.73 0.02
N THR A 309 -23.04 24.47 0.45
CA THR A 309 -23.58 24.35 1.80
C THR A 309 -24.10 22.91 2.05
N LEU A 310 -24.26 22.54 3.31
CA LEU A 310 -24.64 21.21 3.72
C LEU A 310 -25.92 20.72 3.01
N SER A 311 -25.84 19.59 2.30
CA SER A 311 -26.95 18.90 1.63
C SER A 311 -26.98 17.44 2.04
N ALA A 312 -27.93 17.07 2.90
CA ALA A 312 -28.12 15.68 3.31
C ALA A 312 -28.47 14.73 2.14
N PRO A 313 -29.26 15.14 1.12
CA PRO A 313 -29.46 14.31 -0.07
C PRO A 313 -28.19 14.03 -0.83
N LEU A 314 -27.32 15.04 -1.04
CA LEU A 314 -26.04 14.84 -1.73
C LEU A 314 -25.11 13.90 -0.95
N ASN A 315 -24.97 14.09 0.36
CA ASN A 315 -24.18 13.19 1.19
C ASN A 315 -24.70 11.74 1.12
N ALA A 316 -26.03 11.56 1.10
CA ALA A 316 -26.63 10.23 0.94
C ALA A 316 -26.38 9.64 -0.45
N ALA A 317 -26.36 10.45 -1.50
CA ALA A 317 -26.03 10.01 -2.85
C ALA A 317 -24.55 9.60 -2.98
N VAL A 318 -23.64 10.38 -2.41
CA VAL A 318 -22.21 10.02 -2.34
C VAL A 318 -22.01 8.71 -1.59
N LYS A 319 -22.68 8.56 -0.43
CA LYS A 319 -22.65 7.30 0.32
C LYS A 319 -23.12 6.12 -0.53
N ALA A 320 -24.18 6.27 -1.29
CA ALA A 320 -24.70 5.19 -2.15
C ALA A 320 -23.70 4.78 -3.24
N VAL A 321 -22.92 5.72 -3.78
CA VAL A 321 -21.83 5.43 -4.72
C VAL A 321 -20.71 4.64 -4.03
N VAL A 322 -20.35 5.01 -2.80
CA VAL A 322 -19.34 4.28 -2.01
C VAL A 322 -19.85 2.88 -1.64
N ASP A 323 -21.09 2.76 -1.18
CA ASP A 323 -21.72 1.47 -0.85
C ASP A 323 -21.79 0.53 -2.08
N ALA A 324 -21.80 1.10 -3.29
CA ALA A 324 -21.73 0.34 -4.53
C ALA A 324 -20.30 -0.10 -4.91
N GLY A 325 -19.32 0.10 -4.04
CA GLY A 325 -17.92 -0.32 -4.23
C GLY A 325 -17.04 0.66 -5.01
N ILE A 326 -17.46 1.92 -5.16
CA ILE A 326 -16.71 2.95 -5.90
C ILE A 326 -16.00 3.88 -4.91
N THR A 327 -14.70 4.06 -5.05
CA THR A 327 -13.94 5.03 -4.25
C THR A 327 -14.31 6.45 -4.66
N VAL A 328 -14.79 7.26 -3.72
CA VAL A 328 -15.13 8.67 -3.95
C VAL A 328 -14.17 9.58 -3.20
N VAL A 329 -13.54 10.51 -3.92
CA VAL A 329 -12.63 11.51 -3.37
C VAL A 329 -13.23 12.89 -3.60
N VAL A 330 -13.27 13.69 -2.53
CA VAL A 330 -13.93 15.00 -2.55
C VAL A 330 -13.03 16.09 -1.99
N ALA A 331 -13.17 17.32 -2.48
CA ALA A 331 -12.51 18.49 -1.92
C ALA A 331 -13.15 18.91 -0.59
N SER A 332 -12.36 19.35 0.40
CA SER A 332 -12.87 19.89 1.68
C SER A 332 -13.57 21.23 1.53
N GLY A 333 -13.30 21.95 0.44
CA GLY A 333 -13.82 23.29 0.14
C GLY A 333 -12.80 24.40 0.43
N ASN A 334 -13.07 25.60 -0.13
CA ASN A 334 -12.20 26.76 -0.03
C ASN A 334 -12.97 27.95 0.53
N THR A 335 -12.55 28.45 1.68
CA THR A 335 -13.06 29.70 2.25
C THR A 335 -11.91 30.70 2.38
N PHE A 336 -11.79 31.61 1.41
CA PHE A 336 -10.65 32.53 1.30
C PHE A 336 -10.49 33.50 2.46
N SER A 337 -11.47 33.60 3.35
CA SER A 337 -11.38 34.39 4.59
C SER A 337 -10.74 33.62 5.77
N GLY A 338 -10.03 32.53 5.53
CA GLY A 338 -9.31 31.78 6.56
C GLY A 338 -9.76 30.35 6.78
N GLY A 339 -10.43 29.74 5.78
CA GLY A 339 -11.00 28.40 5.90
C GLY A 339 -12.22 28.33 6.81
N GLU A 340 -12.97 27.25 6.74
CA GLU A 340 -14.10 26.93 7.63
C GLU A 340 -14.10 25.44 7.96
N PRO A 341 -14.82 24.98 9.01
CA PRO A 341 -14.96 23.55 9.27
C PRO A 341 -15.57 22.81 8.09
N ALA A 342 -14.83 21.85 7.51
CA ALA A 342 -15.25 21.07 6.34
C ALA A 342 -16.58 20.32 6.58
N CYS A 343 -16.89 20.00 7.85
CA CYS A 343 -18.14 19.35 8.25
C CYS A 343 -19.40 20.17 7.94
N ASN A 344 -19.26 21.46 7.63
CA ASN A 344 -20.38 22.34 7.29
C ASN A 344 -20.72 22.33 5.79
N PHE A 345 -19.97 21.59 4.98
CA PHE A 345 -20.09 21.60 3.53
C PHE A 345 -20.32 20.19 2.96
N SER A 346 -21.07 20.12 1.87
CA SER A 346 -21.24 18.89 1.09
C SER A 346 -20.54 19.00 -0.25
N PRO A 347 -19.90 17.91 -0.73
CA PRO A 347 -19.84 16.56 -0.16
C PRO A 347 -18.75 16.35 0.91
N GLY A 348 -17.92 17.36 1.25
CA GLY A 348 -16.79 17.27 2.19
C GLY A 348 -17.15 16.77 3.60
N SER A 349 -18.44 16.83 3.99
CA SER A 349 -18.94 16.28 5.26
C SER A 349 -19.40 14.82 5.17
N THR A 350 -19.19 14.11 4.04
CA THR A 350 -19.66 12.73 3.86
C THR A 350 -18.66 11.75 4.46
N PRO A 351 -18.96 11.03 5.56
CA PRO A 351 -17.98 10.21 6.27
C PRO A 351 -17.43 9.02 5.48
N SER A 352 -18.11 8.60 4.42
CA SER A 352 -17.70 7.47 3.58
C SER A 352 -16.84 7.87 2.36
N ALA A 353 -16.76 9.17 2.06
CA ALA A 353 -15.87 9.69 1.02
C ALA A 353 -14.49 10.01 1.61
N ILE A 354 -13.47 10.12 0.77
CA ILE A 354 -12.15 10.59 1.18
C ILE A 354 -12.11 12.10 0.97
N THR A 355 -12.13 12.87 2.05
CA THR A 355 -12.16 14.34 2.01
C THR A 355 -10.74 14.92 2.09
N VAL A 356 -10.38 15.76 1.11
CA VAL A 356 -9.01 16.22 0.90
C VAL A 356 -8.87 17.71 1.14
N GLY A 357 -7.97 18.08 2.06
CA GLY A 357 -7.52 19.45 2.28
C GLY A 357 -6.25 19.78 1.49
N ALA A 358 -5.87 21.07 1.44
CA ALA A 358 -4.77 21.57 0.64
C ALA A 358 -3.56 21.98 1.48
N THR A 359 -2.34 21.67 0.99
CA THR A 359 -1.07 22.22 1.52
C THR A 359 -0.35 23.06 0.49
N ASP A 360 0.50 23.94 0.97
CA ASP A 360 1.50 24.62 0.15
C ASP A 360 2.81 23.83 0.04
N ARG A 361 3.78 24.37 -0.71
CA ARG A 361 5.10 23.76 -0.93
C ARG A 361 5.94 23.66 0.36
N SER A 362 5.61 24.44 1.38
CA SER A 362 6.29 24.44 2.69
C SER A 362 5.61 23.49 3.68
N GLU A 363 4.72 22.62 3.20
CA GLU A 363 3.96 21.67 4.02
C GLU A 363 3.06 22.37 5.06
N THR A 364 2.63 23.61 4.75
CA THR A 364 1.67 24.33 5.58
C THR A 364 0.26 24.09 5.06
N GLU A 365 -0.70 23.81 5.95
CA GLU A 365 -2.11 23.76 5.59
C GLU A 365 -2.54 25.11 5.00
N ALA A 366 -3.03 25.09 3.75
CA ALA A 366 -3.35 26.30 3.02
C ALA A 366 -4.42 27.14 3.75
N SER A 367 -4.21 28.46 3.84
CA SER A 367 -5.09 29.34 4.61
C SER A 367 -6.55 29.31 4.17
N PHE A 368 -6.80 29.07 2.89
CA PHE A 368 -8.15 28.96 2.32
C PHE A 368 -8.77 27.58 2.50
N SER A 369 -7.97 26.56 2.78
CA SER A 369 -8.46 25.17 2.92
C SER A 369 -9.49 25.08 4.04
N ASN A 370 -10.64 24.49 3.77
CA ASN A 370 -11.52 24.06 4.83
C ASN A 370 -10.87 22.92 5.61
N PHE A 371 -11.07 22.87 6.91
CA PHE A 371 -10.28 22.14 7.88
C PHE A 371 -11.12 21.29 8.84
N GLY A 372 -10.48 20.56 9.71
CA GLY A 372 -11.13 19.88 10.84
C GLY A 372 -11.32 18.37 10.64
N PRO A 373 -12.07 17.69 11.54
CA PRO A 373 -12.14 16.23 11.62
C PRO A 373 -12.87 15.56 10.44
N CYS A 374 -13.53 16.33 9.57
CA CYS A 374 -14.10 15.81 8.33
C CYS A 374 -13.09 15.79 7.17
N VAL A 375 -11.87 16.30 7.37
CA VAL A 375 -10.77 16.14 6.42
C VAL A 375 -10.02 14.87 6.77
N ASP A 376 -9.81 14.00 5.80
CA ASP A 376 -9.13 12.71 5.99
C ASP A 376 -7.63 12.80 5.74
N ILE A 377 -7.24 13.55 4.70
CA ILE A 377 -5.87 13.65 4.21
C ILE A 377 -5.63 15.02 3.57
N LEU A 378 -4.39 15.46 3.61
CA LEU A 378 -3.92 16.67 2.94
C LEU A 378 -3.09 16.31 1.71
N ALA A 379 -3.15 17.14 0.68
CA ALA A 379 -2.36 16.99 -0.54
C ALA A 379 -1.95 18.34 -1.13
N PRO A 380 -0.99 18.39 -2.06
CA PRO A 380 -0.57 19.63 -2.71
C PRO A 380 -1.73 20.37 -3.35
N GLY A 381 -1.92 21.64 -2.99
CA GLY A 381 -3.03 22.45 -3.48
C GLY A 381 -2.74 23.93 -3.68
N VAL A 382 -1.47 24.37 -3.58
CA VAL A 382 -1.08 25.78 -3.76
C VAL A 382 0.00 25.89 -4.84
N GLY A 383 -0.22 26.70 -5.86
CA GLY A 383 0.73 26.92 -6.96
C GLY A 383 0.98 25.68 -7.80
N VAL A 384 0.00 24.79 -7.90
CA VAL A 384 0.12 23.52 -8.63
C VAL A 384 -0.14 23.71 -10.12
N ARG A 385 0.76 23.19 -10.94
CA ARG A 385 0.67 23.22 -12.40
C ARG A 385 -0.27 22.14 -12.93
N MET A 386 -1.19 22.56 -13.79
CA MET A 386 -2.19 21.68 -14.38
C MET A 386 -2.54 22.10 -15.81
N PRO A 387 -3.02 21.20 -16.69
CA PRO A 387 -3.51 21.56 -18.01
C PRO A 387 -4.73 22.49 -17.91
N TYR A 388 -4.86 23.37 -18.87
CA TYR A 388 -5.95 24.31 -18.90
C TYR A 388 -6.35 24.64 -20.36
N PRO A 389 -7.63 24.63 -20.71
CA PRO A 389 -8.04 24.73 -22.11
C PRO A 389 -7.96 26.14 -22.72
N PHE A 390 -7.50 27.15 -21.96
CA PHE A 390 -7.43 28.54 -22.42
C PHE A 390 -6.07 29.16 -22.12
N ALA A 391 -5.58 30.02 -23.01
CA ALA A 391 -4.28 30.67 -22.85
C ALA A 391 -4.24 31.67 -21.67
N SER A 392 -5.36 32.33 -21.37
CA SER A 392 -5.53 33.21 -20.20
C SER A 392 -7.01 33.43 -19.90
N SER A 393 -7.33 34.01 -18.74
CA SER A 393 -8.70 34.41 -18.41
C SER A 393 -9.24 35.52 -19.36
N ALA A 394 -8.36 36.29 -19.97
CA ALA A 394 -8.72 37.32 -20.97
C ALA A 394 -8.79 36.77 -22.41
N ASN A 395 -8.07 35.68 -22.69
CA ASN A 395 -8.07 35.01 -23.99
C ASN A 395 -8.69 33.60 -23.88
N GLN A 396 -9.98 33.54 -24.20
CA GLN A 396 -10.78 32.30 -24.19
C GLN A 396 -10.60 31.48 -25.48
N THR A 397 -9.55 31.72 -26.25
CA THR A 397 -9.24 30.85 -27.39
C THR A 397 -8.83 29.47 -26.88
N PRO A 398 -9.53 28.41 -27.29
CA PRO A 398 -9.23 27.06 -26.83
C PRO A 398 -7.82 26.64 -27.23
N SER A 399 -7.13 25.98 -26.26
CA SER A 399 -5.76 25.48 -26.43
C SER A 399 -5.68 24.02 -25.94
N ASP A 400 -4.95 23.21 -26.69
CA ASP A 400 -4.74 21.80 -26.38
C ASP A 400 -3.39 21.54 -25.68
N ILE A 401 -2.59 22.61 -25.46
CA ILE A 401 -1.23 22.49 -24.92
C ILE A 401 -0.94 23.45 -23.75
N THR A 402 -1.94 24.18 -23.27
CA THR A 402 -1.73 25.23 -22.26
C THR A 402 -1.78 24.64 -20.85
N PHE A 403 -0.91 25.14 -19.99
CA PHE A 403 -0.87 24.88 -18.56
C PHE A 403 -0.97 26.16 -17.75
N VAL A 404 -1.52 26.05 -16.56
CA VAL A 404 -1.60 27.14 -15.58
C VAL A 404 -1.23 26.64 -14.19
N ASN A 405 -0.78 27.54 -13.32
CA ASN A 405 -0.64 27.25 -11.90
C ASN A 405 -1.89 27.77 -11.16
N ARG A 406 -2.40 27.01 -10.21
CA ARG A 406 -3.63 27.32 -9.47
C ARG A 406 -3.54 26.86 -8.02
N ASP A 407 -4.45 27.43 -7.20
CA ASP A 407 -4.63 27.12 -5.79
C ASP A 407 -6.04 26.56 -5.56
N GLY A 408 -6.19 25.58 -4.69
CA GLY A 408 -7.51 25.05 -4.29
C GLY A 408 -7.44 23.64 -3.71
N THR A 409 -8.36 23.32 -2.80
CA THR A 409 -8.62 21.92 -2.37
C THR A 409 -9.16 21.10 -3.51
N SER A 410 -9.77 21.76 -4.53
CA SER A 410 -10.15 21.14 -5.80
C SER A 410 -8.95 20.53 -6.54
N ILE A 411 -7.74 21.06 -6.35
CA ILE A 411 -6.52 20.55 -6.96
C ILE A 411 -5.88 19.46 -6.08
N ALA A 412 -6.04 19.56 -4.78
CA ALA A 412 -5.56 18.54 -3.84
C ALA A 412 -6.33 17.21 -3.98
N ALA A 413 -7.64 17.24 -4.17
CA ALA A 413 -8.47 16.04 -4.33
C ALA A 413 -8.06 15.15 -5.51
N PRO A 414 -7.75 15.68 -6.72
CA PRO A 414 -7.24 14.88 -7.84
C PRO A 414 -5.93 14.14 -7.57
N PHE A 415 -5.01 14.68 -6.74
CA PHE A 415 -3.82 13.94 -6.34
C PHE A 415 -4.20 12.64 -5.61
N VAL A 416 -5.15 12.73 -4.69
CA VAL A 416 -5.65 11.57 -3.94
C VAL A 416 -6.43 10.63 -4.84
N SER A 417 -7.22 11.15 -5.79
CA SER A 417 -7.93 10.34 -6.79
C SER A 417 -6.97 9.55 -7.69
N GLY A 418 -5.87 10.19 -8.12
CA GLY A 418 -4.81 9.53 -8.85
C GLY A 418 -4.11 8.46 -8.02
N ALA A 419 -3.77 8.76 -6.76
CA ALA A 419 -3.19 7.79 -5.83
C ALA A 419 -4.12 6.60 -5.57
N ALA A 420 -5.44 6.83 -5.41
CA ALA A 420 -6.44 5.77 -5.30
C ALA A 420 -6.48 4.88 -6.55
N ALA A 421 -6.35 5.48 -7.74
CA ALA A 421 -6.27 4.71 -8.98
C ALA A 421 -4.98 3.87 -9.07
N LEU A 422 -3.84 4.35 -8.55
CA LEU A 422 -2.61 3.54 -8.46
C LEU A 422 -2.77 2.37 -7.50
N VAL A 423 -3.47 2.57 -6.37
CA VAL A 423 -3.81 1.50 -5.42
C VAL A 423 -4.70 0.46 -6.09
N LEU A 424 -5.75 0.89 -6.80
CA LEU A 424 -6.69 0.01 -7.49
C LEU A 424 -6.08 -0.70 -8.71
N GLN A 425 -5.08 -0.13 -9.37
CA GLN A 425 -4.31 -0.87 -10.38
C GLN A 425 -3.60 -2.07 -9.77
N ARG A 426 -3.03 -1.90 -8.58
CA ARG A 426 -2.32 -2.97 -7.87
C ARG A 426 -3.27 -4.05 -7.36
N ASN A 427 -4.43 -3.65 -6.88
CA ASN A 427 -5.44 -4.56 -6.37
C ASN A 427 -6.86 -4.09 -6.77
N PRO A 428 -7.34 -4.55 -7.94
CA PRO A 428 -8.62 -4.11 -8.52
C PRO A 428 -9.87 -4.45 -7.72
N SER A 429 -9.78 -5.40 -6.80
CA SER A 429 -10.89 -5.88 -5.97
C SER A 429 -11.05 -5.13 -4.64
N MET A 430 -10.13 -4.18 -4.32
CA MET A 430 -10.23 -3.42 -3.08
C MET A 430 -11.55 -2.65 -2.97
N THR A 431 -12.18 -2.75 -1.81
CA THR A 431 -13.31 -1.91 -1.43
C THR A 431 -12.84 -0.46 -1.19
N PRO A 432 -13.75 0.55 -1.25
CA PRO A 432 -13.39 1.93 -0.93
C PRO A 432 -12.71 2.11 0.44
N ALA A 433 -13.17 1.36 1.45
CA ALA A 433 -12.55 1.38 2.78
C ALA A 433 -11.12 0.84 2.78
N GLN A 434 -10.83 -0.20 2.00
CA GLN A 434 -9.48 -0.74 1.84
C GLN A 434 -8.57 0.20 1.05
N VAL A 435 -9.09 0.86 0.00
CA VAL A 435 -8.35 1.92 -0.71
C VAL A 435 -7.99 3.05 0.24
N TRP A 436 -8.96 3.51 1.06
CA TRP A 436 -8.68 4.51 2.08
C TRP A 436 -7.63 4.04 3.09
N SER A 437 -7.76 2.83 3.64
CA SER A 437 -6.77 2.28 4.57
C SER A 437 -5.37 2.21 3.97
N SER A 438 -5.25 1.88 2.68
CA SER A 438 -3.97 1.88 1.97
C SER A 438 -3.37 3.30 1.86
N LEU A 439 -4.18 4.29 1.46
CA LEU A 439 -3.74 5.69 1.38
C LEU A 439 -3.38 6.26 2.75
N GLN A 440 -4.20 6.00 3.75
CA GLN A 440 -3.97 6.40 5.13
C GLN A 440 -2.67 5.79 5.69
N GLY A 441 -2.48 4.49 5.50
CA GLY A 441 -1.30 3.77 5.97
C GLY A 441 0.00 4.18 5.27
N SER A 442 -0.08 4.67 4.03
CA SER A 442 1.08 5.17 3.29
C SER A 442 1.37 6.66 3.56
N ALA A 443 0.44 7.43 4.08
CA ALA A 443 0.61 8.87 4.27
C ALA A 443 1.88 9.24 5.05
N THR A 444 2.45 10.40 4.73
CA THR A 444 3.54 10.99 5.52
C THR A 444 2.94 11.70 6.73
N LEU A 445 3.34 11.27 7.91
CA LEU A 445 2.85 11.79 9.18
C LEU A 445 3.82 12.84 9.74
N ASN A 446 3.30 13.75 10.57
CA ASN A 446 4.07 14.81 11.25
C ASN A 446 4.87 15.67 10.26
N ALA A 447 4.38 15.82 9.04
CA ALA A 447 4.97 16.66 8.03
C ALA A 447 4.29 18.04 7.95
N ILE A 448 3.05 18.15 8.41
CA ILE A 448 2.21 19.32 8.17
C ILE A 448 2.34 20.35 9.29
N THR A 449 2.57 21.60 8.93
CA THR A 449 2.31 22.73 9.81
C THR A 449 0.81 22.97 9.84
N GLU A 450 0.16 22.40 10.86
CA GLU A 450 -1.28 22.41 11.02
C GLU A 450 -1.81 23.82 11.39
N ARG A 451 -3.07 24.04 11.05
CA ARG A 451 -3.80 25.21 11.56
C ARG A 451 -4.12 25.02 13.05
N THR A 452 -3.67 25.95 13.86
CA THR A 452 -3.88 25.93 15.32
C THR A 452 -4.87 26.97 15.82
N THR A 453 -5.31 27.89 14.96
CA THR A 453 -6.21 29.01 15.33
C THR A 453 -7.29 29.24 14.28
N TYR A 454 -8.49 29.61 14.72
CA TYR A 454 -9.62 30.02 13.89
C TYR A 454 -10.51 31.00 14.63
N GLY A 455 -10.97 32.07 13.94
CA GLY A 455 -11.86 33.06 14.53
C GLY A 455 -11.28 33.82 15.74
N GLY A 456 -9.94 33.91 15.85
CA GLY A 456 -9.24 34.50 16.98
C GLY A 456 -9.09 33.59 18.20
N GLY A 457 -9.56 32.33 18.15
CA GLY A 457 -9.41 31.32 19.20
C GLY A 457 -8.43 30.21 18.81
N THR A 458 -7.90 29.49 19.80
CA THR A 458 -7.07 28.31 19.60
C THR A 458 -7.94 27.09 19.36
N LEU A 459 -7.65 26.33 18.27
CA LEU A 459 -8.32 25.07 17.99
C LEU A 459 -7.84 23.97 18.94
N SER A 460 -8.77 23.23 19.54
CA SER A 460 -8.43 22.01 20.29
C SER A 460 -8.01 20.90 19.32
N LEU A 461 -7.23 19.92 19.78
CA LEU A 461 -6.78 18.78 18.97
C LEU A 461 -7.95 18.01 18.31
N ALA A 462 -9.10 17.95 18.98
CA ALA A 462 -10.29 17.23 18.48
C ALA A 462 -10.96 17.87 17.26
N VAL A 463 -10.64 19.14 16.95
CA VAL A 463 -11.22 19.90 15.83
C VAL A 463 -10.18 20.31 14.79
N ARG A 464 -8.95 19.85 14.90
CA ARG A 464 -7.90 20.07 13.90
C ARG A 464 -8.01 19.09 12.75
N THR A 465 -7.42 19.46 11.63
CA THR A 465 -7.19 18.55 10.51
C THR A 465 -6.21 17.44 10.91
N PRO A 466 -6.45 16.17 10.57
CA PRO A 466 -5.46 15.12 10.80
C PRO A 466 -4.15 15.40 10.06
N ASP A 467 -3.01 15.24 10.74
CA ASP A 467 -1.68 15.41 10.14
C ASP A 467 -1.30 14.20 9.28
N ARG A 468 -1.82 14.20 8.06
CA ARG A 468 -1.55 13.17 7.04
C ARG A 468 -1.34 13.85 5.70
N LEU A 469 -0.12 13.83 5.19
CA LEU A 469 0.20 14.29 3.84
C LEU A 469 0.24 13.12 2.88
N LEU A 470 -0.43 13.25 1.75
CA LEU A 470 -0.45 12.22 0.71
C LEU A 470 0.97 11.78 0.35
N PHE A 471 1.17 10.47 0.32
CA PHE A 471 2.37 9.83 -0.22
C PHE A 471 1.96 8.74 -1.21
N VAL A 472 2.50 8.82 -2.41
CA VAL A 472 2.33 7.83 -3.47
C VAL A 472 3.43 6.80 -3.32
N GLU A 473 3.07 5.63 -2.84
CA GLU A 473 4.02 4.57 -2.60
C GLU A 473 4.59 4.04 -3.93
N GLN A 474 5.92 4.02 -4.03
CA GLN A 474 6.67 3.57 -5.21
C GLN A 474 6.81 2.04 -5.27
N VAL A 475 5.76 1.33 -4.94
CA VAL A 475 5.73 -0.13 -5.08
C VAL A 475 5.21 -0.46 -6.48
N ALA A 476 6.03 -1.13 -7.27
CA ALA A 476 5.59 -1.67 -8.56
C ALA A 476 4.35 -2.55 -8.34
N ALA A 477 3.37 -2.46 -9.26
CA ALA A 477 2.28 -3.41 -9.25
C ALA A 477 2.88 -4.82 -9.31
N ALA A 478 2.47 -5.70 -8.42
CA ALA A 478 2.65 -7.11 -8.67
C ALA A 478 1.97 -7.40 -10.01
N PRO A 479 2.63 -8.06 -10.94
CA PRO A 479 2.01 -8.42 -12.20
C PRO A 479 0.73 -9.23 -11.92
N PRO A 480 -0.36 -9.00 -12.66
CA PRO A 480 -1.63 -9.68 -12.41
C PRO A 480 -1.45 -11.18 -12.60
N GLY A 481 -1.83 -11.93 -11.59
CA GLY A 481 -1.98 -13.37 -11.70
C GLY A 481 -0.71 -14.16 -11.44
N VAL A 482 -0.12 -14.00 -10.24
CA VAL A 482 0.93 -14.91 -9.80
C VAL A 482 0.71 -15.34 -8.37
N ASP A 483 0.73 -16.63 -8.22
CA ASP A 483 0.58 -17.39 -6.99
C ASP A 483 1.81 -17.27 -6.04
N GLY A 484 2.51 -16.13 -6.07
CA GLY A 484 3.76 -15.89 -5.35
C GLY A 484 3.67 -14.87 -4.21
N MET A 485 4.71 -14.82 -3.39
CA MET A 485 4.86 -13.83 -2.32
C MET A 485 4.91 -12.39 -2.88
N ASN A 486 4.26 -11.47 -2.19
CA ASN A 486 4.34 -10.02 -2.40
C ASN A 486 5.28 -9.42 -1.34
N PRO A 487 6.58 -9.39 -1.57
CA PRO A 487 7.53 -8.86 -0.62
C PRO A 487 7.49 -7.33 -0.63
N PHE A 488 7.66 -6.71 0.53
CA PHE A 488 7.98 -5.30 0.58
C PHE A 488 9.46 -5.09 0.22
N ALA A 489 9.78 -4.00 -0.45
CA ALA A 489 11.17 -3.65 -0.80
C ALA A 489 12.06 -3.54 0.45
N ALA A 490 11.47 -3.18 1.59
CA ALA A 490 12.08 -3.20 2.90
C ALA A 490 11.05 -3.57 3.95
N PRO A 491 11.44 -4.18 5.10
CA PRO A 491 10.53 -4.45 6.20
C PRO A 491 9.80 -3.18 6.65
N VAL A 492 8.50 -3.28 6.80
CA VAL A 492 7.63 -2.15 7.19
C VAL A 492 7.19 -2.33 8.64
N ARG A 493 7.37 -1.31 9.46
CA ARG A 493 6.85 -1.31 10.82
C ARG A 493 5.34 -1.13 10.82
N PHE A 494 4.61 -2.11 11.36
CA PHE A 494 3.15 -2.08 11.48
C PHE A 494 2.71 -1.65 12.87
N VAL A 495 3.37 -2.12 13.92
CA VAL A 495 3.07 -1.82 15.32
C VAL A 495 4.34 -1.46 16.06
N ASP A 496 4.30 -0.41 16.88
CA ASP A 496 5.34 -0.10 17.85
C ASP A 496 4.72 0.54 19.10
N THR A 497 4.62 -0.21 20.18
CA THR A 497 3.96 0.24 21.41
C THR A 497 4.90 1.00 22.35
N ARG A 498 6.12 1.32 21.95
CA ARG A 498 7.07 2.06 22.77
C ARG A 498 6.74 3.54 22.76
N ALA A 499 6.80 4.18 23.94
CA ALA A 499 6.76 5.63 24.02
C ALA A 499 8.11 6.23 23.59
N THR A 500 8.06 7.34 22.85
CA THR A 500 9.28 8.03 22.42
C THR A 500 9.83 8.91 23.57
N THR A 501 11.13 8.88 23.80
CA THR A 501 11.81 9.78 24.75
C THR A 501 12.14 11.15 24.15
N ASN A 502 12.04 11.33 22.81
CA ASN A 502 12.47 12.54 22.10
C ASN A 502 11.49 13.02 21.02
N GLY A 503 10.18 12.73 21.13
CA GLY A 503 9.17 13.33 20.25
C GLY A 503 9.14 12.81 18.78
N THR A 504 10.02 11.89 18.40
CA THR A 504 9.94 11.20 17.12
C THR A 504 9.12 9.93 17.31
N ASN A 505 7.99 9.87 16.61
CA ASN A 505 7.04 8.77 16.74
C ASN A 505 7.60 7.47 16.16
N TYR A 506 7.70 6.43 16.98
CA TYR A 506 7.91 5.07 16.52
C TYR A 506 6.62 4.37 16.04
N ARG A 507 5.56 5.12 15.77
CA ARG A 507 4.27 4.56 15.37
C ARG A 507 4.41 3.73 14.11
N GLY A 508 3.74 2.58 14.09
CA GLY A 508 3.65 1.71 12.93
C GLY A 508 2.60 2.17 11.92
N ALA A 509 2.45 1.43 10.84
CA ALA A 509 1.43 1.69 9.82
C ALA A 509 -0.03 1.51 10.32
N LEU A 510 -0.22 0.89 11.47
CA LEU A 510 -1.52 0.62 12.12
C LEU A 510 -1.84 1.61 13.24
N GLU A 511 -1.71 2.87 13.07
CA GLU A 511 -1.93 3.89 14.11
C GLU A 511 -3.25 3.71 14.89
N GLN A 512 -3.18 3.11 16.08
CA GLN A 512 -4.28 3.07 17.03
C GLN A 512 -3.93 3.89 18.29
N ALA A 513 -4.94 4.49 18.91
CA ALA A 513 -4.76 5.38 20.07
C ALA A 513 -4.04 4.72 21.27
N ASP A 514 -4.06 3.38 21.36
CA ASP A 514 -3.46 2.61 22.45
C ASP A 514 -2.02 2.14 22.19
N GLU A 515 -1.44 2.49 21.05
CA GLU A 515 -0.12 1.99 20.63
C GLU A 515 1.04 2.52 21.49
N ALA A 516 0.87 3.60 22.24
CA ALA A 516 1.92 4.13 23.11
C ALA A 516 2.06 3.40 24.46
N THR A 517 1.31 2.30 24.68
CA THR A 517 1.31 1.57 25.94
C THR A 517 1.78 0.14 25.79
N SER A 518 2.61 -0.33 26.75
CA SER A 518 2.98 -1.74 26.81
C SER A 518 1.76 -2.62 26.99
N MET A 519 1.77 -3.81 26.38
CA MET A 519 0.77 -4.84 26.67
C MET A 519 0.90 -5.29 28.14
N ALA A 520 -0.23 -5.38 28.84
CA ALA A 520 -0.28 -5.91 30.19
C ALA A 520 -0.12 -7.45 30.20
N SER A 521 0.19 -8.02 31.37
CA SER A 521 0.19 -9.48 31.51
C SER A 521 -1.21 -10.04 31.35
N GLY A 522 -1.38 -11.04 30.48
CA GLY A 522 -2.67 -11.65 30.15
C GLY A 522 -3.50 -10.89 29.11
N GLU A 523 -3.01 -9.78 28.59
CA GLU A 523 -3.74 -8.96 27.62
C GLU A 523 -3.73 -9.59 26.23
N VAL A 524 -4.86 -9.43 25.51
CA VAL A 524 -5.01 -9.70 24.07
C VAL A 524 -5.30 -8.39 23.35
N ARG A 525 -4.53 -8.09 22.30
CA ARG A 525 -4.80 -6.97 21.38
C ARG A 525 -5.05 -7.50 19.98
N ARG A 526 -5.97 -6.84 19.26
CA ARG A 526 -6.25 -7.11 17.85
C ARG A 526 -5.71 -5.97 16.98
N TYR A 527 -5.02 -6.36 15.92
CA TYR A 527 -4.46 -5.46 14.93
C TYR A 527 -5.12 -5.71 13.57
N PRO A 528 -5.87 -4.74 13.00
CA PRO A 528 -6.44 -4.87 11.67
C PRO A 528 -5.35 -4.70 10.63
N MET A 529 -5.08 -5.73 9.83
CA MET A 529 -3.99 -5.76 8.86
C MET A 529 -4.46 -5.49 7.43
N VAL A 530 -5.73 -5.80 7.12
CA VAL A 530 -6.29 -5.69 5.76
C VAL A 530 -6.29 -4.25 5.27
N GLY A 531 -5.93 -4.08 4.00
CA GLY A 531 -5.82 -2.78 3.34
C GLY A 531 -4.52 -2.03 3.66
N VAL A 532 -3.88 -2.31 4.79
CA VAL A 532 -2.62 -1.68 5.17
C VAL A 532 -1.51 -2.19 4.25
N ARG A 533 -0.86 -1.29 3.51
CA ARG A 533 0.16 -1.65 2.52
C ARG A 533 -0.30 -2.68 1.47
N GLY A 534 -1.60 -2.70 1.17
CA GLY A 534 -2.16 -3.58 0.15
C GLY A 534 -2.38 -5.03 0.58
N ILE A 535 -2.28 -5.36 1.87
CA ILE A 535 -2.55 -6.71 2.38
C ILE A 535 -4.05 -7.02 2.17
N PRO A 536 -4.42 -8.07 1.41
CA PRO A 536 -5.82 -8.44 1.21
C PRO A 536 -6.39 -9.23 2.41
N GLU A 537 -7.71 -9.43 2.42
CA GLU A 537 -8.36 -10.38 3.35
C GLU A 537 -7.79 -11.78 3.18
N ASP A 538 -7.76 -12.56 4.25
CA ASP A 538 -7.29 -13.94 4.30
C ASP A 538 -5.83 -14.14 3.83
N ALA A 539 -5.04 -13.06 3.70
CA ALA A 539 -3.62 -13.17 3.36
C ALA A 539 -2.83 -13.91 4.45
N THR A 540 -1.72 -14.50 4.06
CA THR A 540 -0.67 -14.94 4.98
C THR A 540 0.43 -13.91 5.03
N VAL A 541 0.68 -13.28 6.19
CA VAL A 541 1.70 -12.25 6.36
C VAL A 541 3.01 -12.83 6.87
N MET A 542 4.11 -12.33 6.31
CA MET A 542 5.47 -12.57 6.79
C MET A 542 5.81 -11.50 7.80
N LEU A 543 5.99 -11.85 9.04
CA LEU A 543 6.20 -10.88 10.09
C LEU A 543 7.36 -11.22 11.01
N ASN A 544 7.95 -10.18 11.58
CA ASN A 544 8.89 -10.24 12.66
C ASN A 544 8.28 -9.59 13.90
N VAL A 545 8.09 -10.35 14.97
CA VAL A 545 7.48 -9.90 16.21
C VAL A 545 8.54 -9.74 17.26
N VAL A 546 8.61 -8.58 17.90
CA VAL A 546 9.59 -8.28 18.94
C VAL A 546 8.87 -8.00 20.25
N ALA A 547 9.18 -8.79 21.27
CA ALA A 547 8.88 -8.45 22.66
C ALA A 547 10.01 -7.56 23.20
N VAL A 548 9.68 -6.33 23.61
CA VAL A 548 10.66 -5.34 24.07
C VAL A 548 10.55 -5.14 25.58
N ALA A 549 11.68 -5.18 26.26
CA ALA A 549 11.77 -5.02 27.69
C ALA A 549 11.08 -3.75 28.23
N THR A 550 10.24 -3.90 29.25
CA THR A 550 9.57 -2.78 29.94
C THR A 550 10.18 -2.44 31.29
N THR A 551 10.97 -3.34 31.88
CA THR A 551 11.52 -3.22 33.23
C THR A 551 12.92 -3.83 33.34
N SER A 552 13.57 -3.65 34.46
CA SER A 552 14.85 -4.30 34.80
C SER A 552 14.80 -5.81 34.65
N PRO A 553 15.94 -6.47 34.39
CA PRO A 553 16.00 -7.91 34.22
C PRO A 553 15.41 -8.64 35.42
N GLY A 554 14.56 -9.64 35.16
CA GLY A 554 13.95 -10.53 36.12
C GLY A 554 14.09 -12.00 35.70
N THR A 555 13.69 -12.93 36.57
CA THR A 555 13.75 -14.39 36.31
C THR A 555 12.48 -14.93 35.66
N SER A 556 11.39 -14.13 35.59
CA SER A 556 10.12 -14.56 35.01
C SER A 556 10.23 -14.70 33.50
N THR A 557 9.69 -15.81 32.98
CA THR A 557 9.59 -16.09 31.55
C THR A 557 8.16 -15.94 31.08
N GLY A 558 7.99 -15.36 29.89
CA GLY A 558 6.70 -15.17 29.24
C GLY A 558 6.74 -15.62 27.80
N PHE A 559 5.60 -15.51 27.13
CA PHE A 559 5.49 -15.81 25.72
C PHE A 559 4.46 -14.87 25.06
N LEU A 560 4.61 -14.67 23.76
CA LEU A 560 3.59 -14.11 22.90
C LEU A 560 2.94 -15.25 22.11
N THR A 561 1.62 -15.20 21.96
CA THR A 561 0.88 -15.97 20.98
C THR A 561 0.39 -15.00 19.91
N VAL A 562 0.53 -15.36 18.64
CA VAL A 562 0.06 -14.57 17.50
C VAL A 562 -0.81 -15.49 16.65
N TRP A 563 -2.03 -15.03 16.31
CA TRP A 563 -2.98 -15.86 15.57
C TRP A 563 -3.99 -15.02 14.80
N PRO A 564 -4.60 -15.57 13.71
CA PRO A 564 -5.69 -14.92 13.00
C PRO A 564 -6.95 -14.82 13.88
N CYS A 565 -7.60 -13.67 13.86
CA CYS A 565 -8.80 -13.46 14.69
C CYS A 565 -9.77 -12.43 14.10
N ALA A 566 -11.07 -12.65 14.31
CA ALA A 566 -12.11 -11.66 14.00
C ALA A 566 -12.24 -10.62 15.15
N SER A 567 -12.02 -11.06 16.41
CA SER A 567 -12.08 -10.19 17.59
C SER A 567 -11.14 -10.69 18.69
N THR A 568 -10.90 -9.88 19.74
CA THR A 568 -10.14 -10.28 20.91
C THR A 568 -10.80 -11.40 21.72
N ALA A 569 -12.09 -11.68 21.48
CA ALA A 569 -12.82 -12.81 22.08
C ALA A 569 -12.59 -14.13 21.33
N THR A 570 -11.93 -14.12 20.17
CA THR A 570 -11.54 -15.35 19.46
C THR A 570 -10.63 -16.20 20.34
N SER A 571 -10.93 -17.50 20.46
CA SER A 571 -10.20 -18.43 21.32
C SER A 571 -8.70 -18.41 21.02
N ARG A 572 -7.91 -18.14 22.05
CA ARG A 572 -6.45 -18.16 21.95
C ARG A 572 -5.96 -19.60 21.74
N PRO A 573 -5.10 -19.85 20.74
CA PRO A 573 -4.46 -21.14 20.58
C PRO A 573 -3.44 -21.42 21.70
N THR A 574 -3.12 -22.70 21.91
CA THR A 574 -2.15 -23.13 22.95
C THR A 574 -0.70 -23.02 22.52
N VAL A 575 -0.46 -22.54 21.31
CA VAL A 575 0.88 -22.36 20.73
C VAL A 575 1.52 -21.04 21.13
N SER A 576 2.84 -21.01 21.25
CA SER A 576 3.60 -19.75 21.45
C SER A 576 4.32 -19.37 20.16
N PHE A 577 4.21 -18.11 19.77
CA PHE A 577 4.97 -17.56 18.63
C PHE A 577 6.38 -17.13 19.06
N LEU A 578 6.51 -16.51 20.22
CA LEU A 578 7.77 -15.98 20.75
C LEU A 578 7.84 -16.23 22.25
N ASN A 579 8.98 -16.73 22.74
CA ASN A 579 9.25 -16.88 24.17
C ASN A 579 10.27 -15.83 24.62
N TYR A 580 10.02 -15.14 25.72
CA TYR A 580 10.88 -14.07 26.23
C TYR A 580 11.00 -14.11 27.74
N SER A 581 12.06 -13.49 28.25
CA SER A 581 12.25 -13.30 29.68
C SER A 581 12.07 -11.83 30.07
N GLN A 582 11.61 -11.57 31.26
CA GLN A 582 11.45 -10.21 31.79
C GLN A 582 12.75 -9.40 31.63
N GLY A 583 12.62 -8.16 31.16
CA GLY A 583 13.77 -7.28 30.94
C GLY A 583 14.63 -7.64 29.73
N ARG A 584 14.15 -8.48 28.80
CA ARG A 584 14.88 -8.85 27.57
C ARG A 584 14.07 -8.48 26.33
N THR A 585 14.79 -8.00 25.32
CA THR A 585 14.24 -7.78 23.97
C THR A 585 14.59 -8.97 23.11
N ILE A 586 13.59 -9.64 22.56
CA ILE A 586 13.73 -10.84 21.73
C ILE A 586 12.78 -10.71 20.53
N ALA A 587 13.25 -11.13 19.35
CA ALA A 587 12.48 -11.16 18.11
C ALA A 587 12.25 -12.60 17.65
N ASN A 588 11.14 -12.85 16.97
CA ASN A 588 10.90 -14.05 16.18
C ASN A 588 10.18 -13.70 14.89
N GLY A 589 10.66 -14.25 13.78
CA GLY A 589 10.02 -14.17 12.47
C GLY A 589 9.15 -15.38 12.19
N GLY A 590 8.15 -15.22 11.33
CA GLY A 590 7.30 -16.31 10.90
C GLY A 590 6.19 -15.89 9.96
N MET A 591 5.42 -16.87 9.53
CA MET A 591 4.21 -16.68 8.73
C MET A 591 2.98 -16.81 9.62
N VAL A 592 2.01 -15.93 9.45
CA VAL A 592 0.73 -15.98 10.16
C VAL A 592 -0.38 -15.54 9.21
N GLY A 593 -1.47 -16.30 9.15
CA GLY A 593 -2.68 -15.85 8.47
C GLY A 593 -3.29 -14.64 9.16
N ILE A 594 -4.01 -13.83 8.41
CA ILE A 594 -4.92 -12.84 8.98
C ILE A 594 -6.34 -13.41 8.92
N GLY A 595 -7.07 -13.29 10.02
CA GLY A 595 -8.39 -13.89 10.14
C GLY A 595 -9.46 -13.16 9.35
N PRO A 596 -10.69 -13.67 9.40
CA PRO A 596 -11.86 -12.95 8.88
C PRO A 596 -11.86 -11.51 9.39
N GLU A 597 -12.27 -10.60 8.57
CA GLU A 597 -12.19 -9.15 8.83
C GLU A 597 -10.74 -8.64 9.02
N GLY A 598 -9.75 -9.40 8.53
CA GLY A 598 -8.35 -8.99 8.44
C GLY A 598 -7.62 -8.78 9.76
N GLY A 599 -8.00 -9.48 10.82
CA GLY A 599 -7.44 -9.30 12.14
C GLY A 599 -6.29 -10.25 12.48
N LEU A 600 -5.28 -9.69 13.14
CA LEU A 600 -4.20 -10.40 13.81
C LEU A 600 -4.30 -10.15 15.31
N CYS A 601 -4.46 -11.20 16.14
CA CYS A 601 -4.46 -11.09 17.57
C CYS A 601 -3.10 -11.42 18.16
N VAL A 602 -2.71 -10.67 19.19
CA VAL A 602 -1.48 -10.92 19.98
C VAL A 602 -1.85 -11.01 21.45
N PHE A 603 -1.43 -12.09 22.11
CA PHE A 603 -1.53 -12.28 23.56
C PHE A 603 -0.15 -12.17 24.19
N ALA A 604 -0.04 -11.47 25.31
CA ALA A 604 1.19 -11.35 26.10
C ALA A 604 1.02 -12.04 27.46
N ALA A 605 1.82 -13.07 27.72
CA ALA A 605 1.82 -13.76 29.03
C ALA A 605 2.41 -12.91 30.15
N LEU A 606 3.39 -12.06 29.85
CA LEU A 606 3.98 -11.05 30.74
C LEU A 606 3.95 -9.69 30.07
N ARG A 607 3.99 -8.64 30.91
CA ARG A 607 4.05 -7.26 30.40
C ARG A 607 5.25 -7.05 29.47
N THR A 608 4.99 -6.50 28.30
CA THR A 608 6.02 -6.20 27.29
C THR A 608 5.57 -5.08 26.36
N HIS A 609 6.51 -4.32 25.80
CA HIS A 609 6.21 -3.58 24.57
C HIS A 609 6.26 -4.54 23.39
N LEU A 610 5.46 -4.25 22.39
CA LEU A 610 5.33 -5.02 21.16
C LEU A 610 5.80 -4.19 19.97
N VAL A 611 6.61 -4.82 19.12
CA VAL A 611 6.90 -4.31 17.77
C VAL A 611 6.55 -5.41 16.78
N ILE A 612 5.86 -5.04 15.71
CA ILE A 612 5.55 -5.93 14.59
C ILE A 612 6.05 -5.26 13.31
N ASP A 613 6.98 -5.92 12.65
CA ASP A 613 7.47 -5.54 11.33
C ASP A 613 7.00 -6.59 10.31
N VAL A 614 6.50 -6.15 9.15
CA VAL A 614 6.04 -7.03 8.05
C VAL A 614 7.02 -6.93 6.90
N THR A 615 7.45 -8.07 6.36
CA THR A 615 8.36 -8.14 5.21
C THR A 615 7.65 -8.41 3.89
N GLY A 616 6.40 -8.86 3.94
CA GLY A 616 5.57 -9.14 2.78
C GLY A 616 4.36 -9.96 3.13
N TRP A 617 3.63 -10.38 2.12
CA TRP A 617 2.43 -11.21 2.27
C TRP A 617 2.24 -12.14 1.07
N LEU A 618 1.51 -13.22 1.30
CA LEU A 618 1.05 -14.16 0.29
C LEU A 618 -0.46 -13.99 0.11
N PRO A 619 -0.97 -13.94 -1.13
CA PRO A 619 -2.40 -13.80 -1.38
C PRO A 619 -3.15 -15.03 -0.87
N PRO A 620 -4.46 -14.91 -0.55
CA PRO A 620 -5.32 -16.06 -0.31
C PRO A 620 -5.48 -16.85 -1.60
N GLY A 621 -5.50 -18.18 -1.49
CA GLY A 621 -5.67 -19.06 -2.65
C GLY A 621 -5.17 -20.47 -2.40
N ASP A 622 -5.15 -21.29 -3.46
CA ASP A 622 -4.76 -22.70 -3.39
C ASP A 622 -3.27 -22.92 -3.10
N THR A 623 -2.47 -21.86 -3.10
CA THR A 623 -1.00 -21.92 -2.99
C THR A 623 -0.49 -21.88 -1.56
N VAL A 624 -1.15 -21.11 -0.69
CA VAL A 624 -0.80 -21.02 0.74
C VAL A 624 -2.06 -21.06 1.58
N THR A 625 -2.10 -21.97 2.52
CA THR A 625 -3.21 -22.10 3.47
C THR A 625 -2.72 -21.82 4.87
N SER A 626 -3.23 -20.78 5.47
CA SER A 626 -2.99 -20.47 6.90
C SER A 626 -3.80 -21.40 7.79
N LEU A 627 -3.18 -21.85 8.86
CA LEU A 627 -3.86 -22.61 9.90
C LEU A 627 -4.44 -21.68 10.95
N SER A 628 -5.75 -21.73 11.13
CA SER A 628 -6.47 -20.91 12.11
C SER A 628 -7.33 -21.81 13.02
N PRO A 629 -6.89 -22.05 14.24
CA PRO A 629 -5.64 -21.64 14.90
C PRO A 629 -4.40 -22.40 14.38
N PRO A 630 -3.17 -21.92 14.65
CA PRO A 630 -1.95 -22.69 14.41
C PRO A 630 -2.00 -24.06 15.10
N LEU A 631 -1.46 -25.08 14.41
CA LEU A 631 -1.55 -26.49 14.82
C LEU A 631 -0.32 -26.93 15.63
N ARG A 632 -0.49 -27.44 16.87
CA ARG A 632 0.57 -28.12 17.59
C ARG A 632 0.84 -29.47 16.93
N LEU A 633 2.04 -29.65 16.36
CA LEU A 633 2.48 -30.90 15.75
C LEU A 633 3.15 -31.82 16.78
N LEU A 634 4.01 -31.26 17.59
CA LEU A 634 4.82 -32.04 18.56
C LEU A 634 5.14 -31.23 19.82
N ASP A 635 5.15 -31.89 20.98
CA ASP A 635 5.66 -31.32 22.23
C ASP A 635 6.35 -32.44 23.04
N THR A 636 7.68 -32.46 23.03
CA THR A 636 8.46 -33.50 23.69
C THR A 636 8.62 -33.30 25.21
N ARG A 637 7.99 -32.29 25.80
CA ARG A 637 8.08 -32.04 27.25
C ARG A 637 7.22 -33.01 28.03
N PRO A 638 7.68 -33.51 29.19
CA PRO A 638 6.85 -34.32 30.03
C PRO A 638 5.63 -33.56 30.55
N THR A 639 4.48 -34.19 30.61
CA THR A 639 3.26 -33.59 31.16
C THR A 639 3.37 -33.51 32.69
N LEU A 640 3.16 -32.31 33.24
CA LEU A 640 3.19 -32.10 34.70
C LEU A 640 1.89 -32.45 35.41
N THR A 641 0.80 -32.65 34.75
CA THR A 641 -0.50 -33.15 35.27
C THR A 641 -1.48 -33.33 34.10
N GLY A 642 -1.77 -34.50 33.63
CA GLY A 642 -3.00 -35.04 33.07
C GLY A 642 -3.74 -34.33 31.93
N THR A 643 -3.25 -33.22 31.40
CA THR A 643 -3.81 -32.52 30.21
C THR A 643 -2.84 -32.63 29.05
N ASP A 644 -3.30 -33.16 27.95
CA ASP A 644 -2.52 -33.44 26.77
C ASP A 644 -1.81 -32.19 26.22
N ARG A 645 -0.49 -32.16 26.36
CA ARG A 645 0.38 -31.26 25.60
C ARG A 645 0.80 -31.88 24.29
N ARG A 646 0.22 -33.02 23.93
CA ARG A 646 0.57 -33.82 22.76
C ARG A 646 0.16 -33.09 21.50
N GLY A 647 0.99 -33.22 20.47
CA GLY A 647 0.73 -32.69 19.14
C GLY A 647 0.06 -33.71 18.20
N ALA A 648 -0.20 -33.32 16.98
CA ALA A 648 -0.85 -34.17 15.97
C ALA A 648 0.02 -35.36 15.50
N LEU A 649 1.33 -35.33 15.78
CA LEU A 649 2.29 -36.37 15.39
C LEU A 649 2.47 -37.49 16.42
N GLU A 650 1.81 -37.43 17.53
CA GLU A 650 2.07 -38.38 18.64
C GLU A 650 1.40 -39.72 18.46
N SER A 651 2.20 -40.73 18.21
CA SER A 651 1.78 -42.12 18.17
C SER A 651 2.64 -43.04 19.06
N SER A 652 3.75 -42.56 19.69
CA SER A 652 4.67 -43.43 20.45
C SER A 652 5.20 -42.80 21.72
N VAL A 653 5.58 -43.67 22.70
CA VAL A 653 6.08 -43.33 24.03
C VAL A 653 7.46 -42.63 23.99
N ASP A 654 8.22 -42.76 22.91
CA ASP A 654 9.57 -42.20 22.77
C ASP A 654 9.59 -40.69 22.45
N GLU A 655 8.44 -40.12 22.12
CA GLU A 655 8.35 -38.68 21.77
C GLU A 655 8.36 -37.75 22.99
N SER A 656 8.14 -38.24 24.18
CA SER A 656 8.23 -37.47 25.44
C SER A 656 9.65 -37.28 25.95
N ALA A 657 10.66 -37.86 25.30
CA ALA A 657 12.05 -37.76 25.73
C ALA A 657 12.74 -36.52 25.10
N PRO A 658 13.62 -35.83 25.83
CA PRO A 658 14.44 -34.79 25.28
C PRO A 658 15.34 -35.34 24.17
N TYR A 659 15.74 -34.45 23.24
CA TYR A 659 16.84 -34.72 22.33
C TYR A 659 18.15 -34.84 23.12
N SER A 660 19.01 -35.77 22.74
CA SER A 660 20.40 -35.80 23.16
C SER A 660 21.29 -35.15 22.08
N ALA A 661 22.52 -34.80 22.44
CA ALA A 661 23.51 -34.29 21.48
C ALA A 661 23.74 -35.33 20.35
N GLY A 662 23.64 -34.87 19.10
CA GLY A 662 23.77 -35.71 17.91
C GLY A 662 22.50 -36.47 17.48
N THR A 663 21.43 -36.42 18.26
CA THR A 663 20.17 -37.11 17.91
C THR A 663 19.52 -36.50 16.68
N VAL A 664 19.10 -37.34 15.73
CA VAL A 664 18.23 -37.03 14.62
C VAL A 664 16.92 -37.78 14.79
N ARG A 665 15.81 -37.09 14.66
CA ARG A 665 14.46 -37.70 14.64
C ARG A 665 13.73 -37.25 13.38
N ARG A 666 13.00 -38.18 12.78
CA ARG A 666 12.20 -37.91 11.56
C ARG A 666 10.73 -37.86 11.92
N TYR A 667 10.04 -36.90 11.31
CA TYR A 667 8.60 -36.68 11.47
C TYR A 667 7.95 -36.53 10.09
N VAL A 668 6.86 -37.27 9.84
CA VAL A 668 6.04 -37.13 8.63
C VAL A 668 4.93 -36.17 8.97
N LEU A 669 4.95 -34.99 8.32
CA LEU A 669 3.99 -33.91 8.54
C LEU A 669 2.73 -34.09 7.69
N SER A 670 2.84 -34.75 6.55
CA SER A 670 1.69 -35.02 5.67
C SER A 670 0.63 -35.85 6.39
N GLY A 671 -0.61 -35.34 6.41
CA GLY A 671 -1.74 -35.97 7.09
C GLY A 671 -1.79 -35.78 8.60
N ALA A 672 -0.84 -35.06 9.20
CA ALA A 672 -0.85 -34.79 10.63
C ALA A 672 -1.89 -33.72 10.99
N GLY A 673 -2.84 -34.04 11.84
CA GLY A 673 -3.92 -33.14 12.26
C GLY A 673 -4.74 -32.62 11.09
N SER A 674 -4.70 -31.31 10.86
CA SER A 674 -5.39 -30.64 9.75
C SER A 674 -4.51 -30.42 8.51
N LEU A 675 -3.28 -30.93 8.49
CA LEU A 675 -2.41 -30.84 7.33
C LEU A 675 -2.85 -31.85 6.23
N PRO A 676 -2.79 -31.49 4.94
CA PRO A 676 -3.10 -32.39 3.83
C PRO A 676 -2.22 -33.66 3.84
N ALA A 677 -2.78 -34.77 3.39
CA ALA A 677 -2.03 -36.02 3.23
C ALA A 677 -1.08 -36.02 2.03
N SER A 678 -1.25 -35.11 1.07
CA SER A 678 -0.42 -34.95 -0.13
C SER A 678 -0.55 -33.54 -0.71
N GLY A 679 0.32 -33.18 -1.64
CA GLY A 679 0.26 -31.90 -2.36
C GLY A 679 0.86 -30.73 -1.56
N MET A 680 1.58 -30.99 -0.47
CA MET A 680 2.34 -29.97 0.27
C MET A 680 3.80 -29.94 -0.17
N ARG A 681 4.29 -28.77 -0.49
CA ARG A 681 5.71 -28.50 -0.80
C ARG A 681 6.51 -28.12 0.46
N ALA A 682 5.92 -27.30 1.32
CA ALA A 682 6.58 -26.82 2.53
C ALA A 682 5.56 -26.52 3.64
N VAL A 683 6.04 -26.41 4.86
CA VAL A 683 5.25 -26.03 6.04
C VAL A 683 5.96 -24.86 6.76
N ALA A 684 5.21 -23.81 7.05
CA ALA A 684 5.69 -22.73 7.93
C ALA A 684 5.58 -23.20 9.37
N LEU A 685 6.74 -23.40 10.00
CA LEU A 685 6.87 -23.96 11.34
C LEU A 685 7.38 -22.90 12.32
N ASN A 686 6.90 -22.96 13.54
CA ASN A 686 7.54 -22.34 14.69
C ASN A 686 8.20 -23.44 15.52
N VAL A 687 9.53 -23.44 15.59
CA VAL A 687 10.36 -24.43 16.26
C VAL A 687 10.83 -23.86 17.59
N THR A 688 10.43 -24.44 18.69
CA THR A 688 10.83 -24.00 20.03
C THR A 688 11.76 -25.04 20.66
N ALA A 689 13.00 -24.65 20.93
CA ALA A 689 13.90 -25.40 21.80
C ALA A 689 13.63 -25.05 23.26
N VAL A 690 13.40 -26.03 24.09
CA VAL A 690 13.08 -25.85 25.52
C VAL A 690 14.13 -26.59 26.36
N SER A 691 14.75 -25.90 27.33
CA SER A 691 15.76 -26.48 28.21
C SER A 691 15.28 -27.82 28.81
N ALA A 692 16.09 -28.84 28.67
CA ALA A 692 15.87 -30.16 29.33
C ALA A 692 16.25 -30.18 30.82
N GLY A 693 16.62 -29.03 31.38
CA GLY A 693 17.00 -28.88 32.78
C GLY A 693 18.04 -27.77 32.98
N THR A 694 18.30 -27.38 34.20
CA THR A 694 19.19 -26.26 34.55
C THR A 694 20.66 -26.48 34.16
N SER A 695 21.07 -27.72 33.90
CA SER A 695 22.42 -28.12 33.48
C SER A 695 22.55 -28.40 31.98
N SER A 696 21.50 -28.20 31.18
CA SER A 696 21.59 -28.39 29.71
C SER A 696 22.53 -27.39 29.08
N ALA A 697 23.45 -27.85 28.20
CA ALA A 697 24.38 -27.00 27.47
C ALA A 697 23.63 -26.21 26.38
N ALA A 698 24.24 -25.12 25.93
CA ALA A 698 23.79 -24.41 24.72
C ALA A 698 23.88 -25.36 23.51
N GLY A 699 22.99 -25.16 22.53
CA GLY A 699 22.96 -26.01 21.36
C GLY A 699 22.18 -25.39 20.19
N GLU A 700 22.01 -26.18 19.16
CA GLU A 700 21.33 -25.82 17.92
C GLU A 700 20.36 -26.93 17.52
N LEU A 701 19.21 -26.52 16.92
CA LEU A 701 18.33 -27.40 16.18
C LEU A 701 18.44 -27.07 14.70
N ALA A 702 18.49 -28.08 13.85
CA ALA A 702 18.33 -27.96 12.39
C ALA A 702 17.10 -28.75 11.96
N VAL A 703 16.23 -28.12 11.19
CA VAL A 703 15.05 -28.74 10.55
C VAL A 703 15.30 -28.77 9.05
N TYR A 704 15.16 -29.92 8.45
CA TYR A 704 15.46 -30.12 7.01
C TYR A 704 14.66 -31.30 6.45
N PRO A 705 14.39 -31.31 5.13
CA PRO A 705 13.73 -32.44 4.48
C PRO A 705 14.62 -33.68 4.52
N CYS A 706 14.03 -34.84 4.79
CA CYS A 706 14.73 -36.13 4.82
C CYS A 706 13.77 -37.31 4.56
N ASP A 707 14.24 -38.33 3.91
CA ASP A 707 13.52 -39.60 3.73
C ASP A 707 13.91 -40.60 4.83
N SER A 708 15.08 -40.43 5.48
CA SER A 708 15.58 -41.27 6.60
C SER A 708 16.32 -40.40 7.63
N PRO A 709 16.30 -40.77 8.91
CA PRO A 709 17.16 -40.14 9.95
C PRO A 709 18.65 -40.27 9.65
N ASP A 710 19.03 -41.25 8.82
CA ASP A 710 20.43 -41.49 8.44
C ASP A 710 20.88 -40.64 7.22
N ASP A 711 19.97 -39.86 6.62
CA ASP A 711 20.30 -38.99 5.52
C ASP A 711 21.31 -37.92 5.91
N ALA A 712 22.11 -37.49 4.95
CA ALA A 712 23.06 -36.38 5.13
C ALA A 712 22.31 -35.13 5.63
N TRP A 713 22.81 -34.53 6.69
CA TRP A 713 22.24 -33.34 7.28
C TRP A 713 23.01 -32.09 6.81
N PRO A 714 22.30 -30.97 6.62
CA PRO A 714 22.94 -29.72 6.20
C PRO A 714 23.73 -29.06 7.33
N PRO A 715 24.77 -28.28 7.03
CA PRO A 715 25.50 -27.51 8.02
C PRO A 715 24.74 -26.30 8.55
N THR A 716 23.47 -26.20 8.26
CA THR A 716 22.59 -25.06 8.56
C THR A 716 21.97 -25.17 9.95
N THR A 717 21.47 -24.06 10.45
CA THR A 717 20.87 -23.95 11.79
C THR A 717 19.50 -23.30 11.71
N THR A 718 18.47 -23.93 12.28
CA THR A 718 17.14 -23.33 12.41
C THR A 718 17.00 -22.55 13.71
N VAL A 719 17.35 -23.16 14.84
CA VAL A 719 17.25 -22.55 16.17
C VAL A 719 18.58 -22.67 16.90
N THR A 720 19.08 -21.56 17.43
CA THR A 720 20.18 -21.55 18.40
C THR A 720 19.62 -21.22 19.78
N TYR A 721 19.93 -22.04 20.78
CA TYR A 721 19.44 -21.87 22.15
C TYR A 721 20.58 -21.83 23.18
N PRO A 722 20.49 -20.90 24.18
CA PRO A 722 21.48 -20.83 25.25
C PRO A 722 21.28 -21.96 26.28
N ALA A 723 22.30 -22.22 27.07
CA ALA A 723 22.21 -23.12 28.22
C ALA A 723 21.07 -22.75 29.16
N GLY A 724 20.22 -23.69 29.50
CA GLY A 724 19.06 -23.48 30.37
C GLY A 724 17.95 -22.59 29.79
N GLY A 725 18.02 -22.22 28.50
CA GLY A 725 17.09 -21.27 27.85
C GLY A 725 15.96 -21.92 27.05
N THR A 726 14.91 -21.14 26.81
CA THR A 726 13.85 -21.48 25.87
C THR A 726 13.83 -20.46 24.78
N VAL A 727 13.93 -20.88 23.52
CA VAL A 727 13.96 -20.00 22.32
C VAL A 727 13.05 -20.58 21.24
N ALA A 728 12.23 -19.73 20.63
CA ALA A 728 11.44 -20.06 19.46
C ALA A 728 11.98 -19.34 18.22
N THR A 729 11.97 -20.01 17.08
CA THR A 729 12.31 -19.44 15.78
C THR A 729 11.36 -20.01 14.73
N GLY A 730 10.81 -19.13 13.88
CA GLY A 730 10.06 -19.56 12.70
C GLY A 730 10.99 -20.18 11.65
N THR A 731 10.44 -20.98 10.75
CA THR A 731 11.13 -21.46 9.55
C THR A 731 10.10 -21.87 8.49
N VAL A 732 10.50 -21.86 7.23
CA VAL A 732 9.76 -22.52 6.16
C VAL A 732 10.49 -23.82 5.87
N ALA A 733 9.93 -24.92 6.34
CA ALA A 733 10.50 -26.25 6.17
C ALA A 733 9.98 -26.87 4.89
N VAL A 734 10.86 -27.11 3.94
CA VAL A 734 10.59 -27.94 2.76
C VAL A 734 10.38 -29.39 3.21
N LEU A 735 9.48 -30.09 2.56
CA LEU A 735 9.18 -31.48 2.86
C LEU A 735 9.91 -32.43 1.90
N SER A 736 10.25 -33.62 2.37
CA SER A 736 10.67 -34.72 1.52
C SER A 736 9.50 -35.24 0.67
N THR A 737 9.76 -36.18 -0.22
CA THR A 737 8.76 -36.70 -1.17
C THR A 737 7.54 -37.35 -0.52
N ASP A 738 7.68 -37.87 0.69
CA ASP A 738 6.60 -38.44 1.49
C ASP A 738 6.06 -37.50 2.58
N GLY A 739 6.48 -36.21 2.55
CA GLY A 739 6.05 -35.18 3.49
C GLY A 739 6.82 -35.19 4.82
N GLY A 740 8.02 -35.71 4.85
CA GLY A 740 8.88 -35.85 6.03
C GLY A 740 9.82 -34.68 6.25
N VAL A 741 10.17 -34.44 7.51
CA VAL A 741 11.28 -33.58 7.97
C VAL A 741 12.10 -34.30 9.03
N CYS A 742 13.42 -34.07 9.00
CA CYS A 742 14.29 -34.44 10.10
C CYS A 742 14.60 -33.27 11.02
N VAL A 743 14.71 -33.51 12.30
CA VAL A 743 15.21 -32.55 13.28
C VAL A 743 16.42 -33.12 13.97
N ARG A 744 17.54 -32.38 13.84
CA ARG A 744 18.80 -32.72 14.50
C ARG A 744 19.08 -31.77 15.66
N SER A 745 19.54 -32.29 16.78
CA SER A 745 20.01 -31.50 17.92
C SER A 745 21.50 -31.67 18.17
N THR A 746 22.20 -30.57 18.45
CA THR A 746 23.61 -30.59 18.88
C THR A 746 23.77 -30.63 20.40
N GLY A 747 22.67 -30.46 21.17
CA GLY A 747 22.67 -30.51 22.64
C GLY A 747 21.38 -31.09 23.21
N ALA A 748 21.33 -31.27 24.52
CA ALA A 748 20.12 -31.78 25.18
C ALA A 748 19.04 -30.71 25.25
N THR A 749 17.87 -30.99 24.63
CA THR A 749 16.73 -30.06 24.62
C THR A 749 15.41 -30.79 24.39
N HIS A 750 14.34 -30.29 24.98
CA HIS A 750 12.99 -30.61 24.50
C HIS A 750 12.66 -29.71 23.27
N MET A 751 11.78 -30.19 22.43
CA MET A 751 11.30 -29.45 21.26
C MET A 751 9.79 -29.33 21.29
N VAL A 752 9.33 -28.15 20.86
CA VAL A 752 7.93 -27.93 20.50
C VAL A 752 7.89 -27.51 19.04
N LEU A 753 6.99 -28.09 18.26
CA LEU A 753 6.82 -27.85 16.85
C LEU A 753 5.38 -27.44 16.58
N ASP A 754 5.17 -26.23 16.09
CA ASP A 754 3.87 -25.70 15.73
C ASP A 754 3.84 -25.33 14.25
N ALA A 755 2.78 -25.73 13.52
CA ALA A 755 2.54 -25.31 12.14
C ALA A 755 1.60 -24.10 12.11
N ALA A 756 1.96 -23.09 11.32
CA ALA A 756 1.18 -21.86 11.14
C ALA A 756 0.51 -21.77 9.76
N ALA A 757 1.14 -22.35 8.74
CA ALA A 757 0.63 -22.41 7.38
C ALA A 757 1.30 -23.57 6.63
N TRP A 758 0.73 -23.95 5.49
CA TRP A 758 1.39 -24.86 4.56
C TRP A 758 1.33 -24.29 3.14
N LEU A 759 2.33 -24.66 2.32
CA LEU A 759 2.48 -24.22 0.94
C LEU A 759 2.27 -25.43 0.04
N ALA A 760 1.39 -25.29 -0.97
CA ALA A 760 1.08 -26.36 -1.94
C ALA A 760 2.24 -26.57 -2.93
N ASP A 761 2.27 -27.71 -3.57
CA ASP A 761 3.06 -27.91 -4.78
C ASP A 761 2.60 -26.94 -5.86
N GLY A 762 3.53 -26.22 -6.50
CA GLY A 762 3.20 -25.19 -7.49
C GLY A 762 2.91 -23.80 -6.92
N ALA A 763 3.03 -23.60 -5.60
CA ALA A 763 2.83 -22.32 -4.90
C ALA A 763 3.84 -21.21 -5.25
N GLY A 764 4.65 -21.36 -6.29
CA GLY A 764 5.73 -20.44 -6.57
C GLY A 764 6.86 -20.44 -5.52
N PHE A 765 6.75 -21.30 -4.48
CA PHE A 765 7.83 -21.55 -3.55
C PHE A 765 8.65 -22.73 -4.05
N ASP A 766 9.92 -22.47 -4.31
CA ASP A 766 10.86 -23.48 -4.79
C ASP A 766 11.98 -23.70 -3.77
N ALA A 767 12.65 -24.80 -3.90
CA ALA A 767 13.75 -25.19 -3.04
C ALA A 767 14.76 -25.98 -3.86
N PHE A 768 15.93 -26.18 -3.31
CA PHE A 768 17.00 -26.97 -3.92
C PHE A 768 16.46 -28.36 -4.35
N ALA A 769 17.00 -28.94 -5.45
CA ALA A 769 16.57 -30.24 -5.96
C ALA A 769 16.64 -31.32 -4.89
N ALA A 770 15.67 -32.24 -4.88
CA ALA A 770 15.51 -33.24 -3.83
C ALA A 770 16.70 -34.23 -3.71
N PRO A 771 17.16 -34.58 -2.49
CA PRO A 771 16.74 -34.00 -1.19
C PRO A 771 17.25 -32.57 -1.04
N SER A 772 16.34 -31.62 -1.03
CA SER A 772 16.65 -30.18 -1.03
C SER A 772 17.02 -29.70 0.36
N LEU A 773 18.29 -29.85 0.69
CA LEU A 773 18.82 -29.38 1.97
C LEU A 773 18.97 -27.86 1.99
N PRO A 774 18.69 -27.19 3.11
CA PRO A 774 19.06 -25.80 3.32
C PRO A 774 20.54 -25.56 3.03
N VAL A 775 20.86 -24.43 2.38
CA VAL A 775 22.24 -24.09 1.98
C VAL A 775 22.77 -22.95 2.81
N ARG A 776 24.01 -23.12 3.35
CA ARG A 776 24.71 -22.01 3.97
C ARG A 776 25.28 -21.08 2.91
N LEU A 777 24.76 -19.85 2.85
CA LEU A 777 25.29 -18.82 1.97
C LEU A 777 26.54 -18.15 2.55
N LEU A 778 26.50 -17.79 3.81
CA LEU A 778 27.55 -17.04 4.48
C LEU A 778 27.80 -17.60 5.88
N ASP A 779 29.08 -17.72 6.26
CA ASP A 779 29.50 -17.83 7.65
C ASP A 779 30.80 -17.03 7.84
N THR A 780 30.76 -16.02 8.67
CA THR A 780 31.92 -15.12 8.87
C THR A 780 32.93 -15.66 9.88
N ARG A 781 32.79 -16.89 10.38
CA ARG A 781 33.76 -17.52 11.31
C ARG A 781 34.90 -18.16 10.53
N ALA A 782 36.09 -18.12 11.10
CA ALA A 782 37.26 -18.80 10.54
C ALA A 782 37.07 -20.32 10.43
N GLY A 783 37.36 -20.90 9.29
CA GLY A 783 37.30 -22.35 9.05
C GLY A 783 35.90 -22.91 8.81
N VAL A 784 34.89 -22.06 8.68
CA VAL A 784 33.53 -22.45 8.29
C VAL A 784 33.20 -21.76 6.98
N MET A 785 32.95 -22.55 5.94
CA MET A 785 32.67 -22.01 4.60
C MET A 785 31.17 -21.91 4.32
N GLY A 786 30.75 -20.82 3.65
CA GLY A 786 29.46 -20.68 2.98
C GLY A 786 29.65 -20.60 1.46
N SER A 787 28.56 -20.72 0.70
CA SER A 787 28.61 -20.69 -0.78
C SER A 787 29.01 -19.33 -1.38
N LEU A 788 28.95 -18.25 -0.58
CA LEU A 788 29.40 -16.89 -0.97
C LEU A 788 30.93 -16.73 -0.80
N GLU A 789 31.73 -17.62 -1.33
CA GLU A 789 33.21 -17.64 -1.17
C GLU A 789 33.95 -16.45 -1.82
N LEU A 790 33.30 -15.42 -2.27
CA LEU A 790 33.94 -14.33 -3.01
C LEU A 790 34.76 -13.35 -2.16
N VAL A 791 34.79 -13.48 -0.84
CA VAL A 791 35.67 -12.70 0.04
C VAL A 791 36.05 -13.55 1.24
N ASP A 792 37.35 -13.65 1.49
CA ASP A 792 37.97 -14.23 2.69
C ASP A 792 37.52 -13.48 3.97
N ARG A 793 36.21 -13.65 4.35
CA ARG A 793 35.61 -13.00 5.52
C ARG A 793 35.65 -13.93 6.72
N THR A 794 36.85 -14.17 7.20
CA THR A 794 37.09 -14.75 8.53
C THR A 794 36.96 -13.70 9.65
N THR A 795 36.45 -12.51 9.31
CA THR A 795 36.26 -11.39 10.26
C THR A 795 34.78 -11.11 10.50
N PRO A 796 34.41 -10.69 11.73
CA PRO A 796 33.06 -10.26 12.02
C PRO A 796 32.59 -9.15 11.07
N LEU A 797 31.29 -9.11 10.75
CA LEU A 797 30.72 -7.94 10.09
C LEU A 797 30.96 -6.71 10.97
N PRO A 798 31.52 -5.62 10.44
CA PRO A 798 31.76 -4.41 11.22
C PRO A 798 30.43 -3.70 11.53
N ALA A 799 30.36 -3.04 12.68
CA ALA A 799 29.25 -2.15 13.00
C ALA A 799 29.13 -1.05 11.94
N GLN A 800 27.90 -0.82 11.47
CA GLN A 800 27.62 0.17 10.42
C GLN A 800 26.58 1.16 10.93
N ALA A 801 26.90 2.46 10.83
CA ALA A 801 26.00 3.53 11.22
C ALA A 801 24.93 3.81 10.15
N SER A 802 25.26 3.56 8.87
CA SER A 802 24.34 3.71 7.73
C SER A 802 24.82 2.81 6.58
N GLY A 803 23.92 2.35 5.75
CA GLY A 803 24.18 1.40 4.68
C GLY A 803 24.44 -0.01 5.22
N GLY A 804 24.32 -1.02 4.37
CA GLY A 804 24.58 -2.42 4.74
C GLY A 804 25.78 -2.99 3.96
N THR A 805 26.18 -4.20 4.32
CA THR A 805 27.03 -5.02 3.45
C THR A 805 26.12 -5.71 2.44
N GLU A 806 26.34 -5.45 1.18
CA GLU A 806 25.65 -6.11 0.07
C GLU A 806 26.21 -7.53 -0.15
N PHE A 807 25.28 -8.47 -0.34
CA PHE A 807 25.57 -9.84 -0.74
C PHE A 807 24.77 -10.17 -1.99
N VAL A 808 25.44 -10.43 -3.10
CA VAL A 808 24.83 -10.97 -4.31
C VAL A 808 24.59 -12.46 -4.09
N ILE A 809 23.34 -12.89 -4.19
CA ILE A 809 22.95 -14.28 -3.88
C ILE A 809 22.50 -15.08 -5.12
N ASP A 810 22.23 -14.43 -6.24
CA ASP A 810 21.83 -15.09 -7.49
C ASP A 810 22.89 -16.07 -7.99
N GLY A 811 22.48 -17.28 -8.31
CA GLY A 811 23.36 -18.35 -8.81
C GLY A 811 24.32 -18.95 -7.78
N VAL A 812 24.29 -18.46 -6.53
CA VAL A 812 25.21 -18.91 -5.47
C VAL A 812 24.65 -20.12 -4.75
N GLY A 813 25.48 -21.15 -4.53
CA GLY A 813 25.09 -22.33 -3.75
C GLY A 813 23.93 -23.14 -4.33
N GLY A 814 23.65 -23.00 -5.63
CA GLY A 814 22.53 -23.67 -6.29
C GLY A 814 21.24 -22.85 -6.32
N LEU A 815 21.29 -21.59 -5.88
CA LEU A 815 20.18 -20.65 -6.07
C LEU A 815 20.01 -20.31 -7.56
N PRO A 816 18.77 -19.93 -8.00
CA PRO A 816 18.52 -19.56 -9.38
C PRO A 816 19.38 -18.39 -9.84
N LEU A 817 19.60 -18.30 -11.15
CA LEU A 817 20.25 -17.15 -11.78
C LEU A 817 19.37 -15.90 -11.71
N ALA A 818 19.98 -14.74 -12.01
CA ALA A 818 19.33 -13.44 -11.99
C ALA A 818 17.98 -13.42 -12.71
N GLY A 819 16.99 -12.82 -12.09
CA GLY A 819 15.65 -12.62 -12.63
C GLY A 819 14.63 -13.73 -12.33
N VAL A 820 15.04 -14.83 -11.71
CA VAL A 820 14.14 -15.97 -11.38
C VAL A 820 13.61 -15.88 -9.97
N MET A 821 14.44 -15.46 -9.01
CA MET A 821 14.08 -15.38 -7.59
C MET A 821 13.46 -14.02 -7.26
N GLY A 822 12.26 -14.03 -6.71
CA GLY A 822 11.57 -12.81 -6.23
C GLY A 822 11.88 -12.50 -4.78
N SER A 823 11.97 -13.53 -3.93
CA SER A 823 12.36 -13.40 -2.53
C SER A 823 13.00 -14.67 -2.00
N ALA A 824 13.81 -14.54 -0.95
CA ALA A 824 14.49 -15.65 -0.31
C ALA A 824 14.04 -15.82 1.15
N ALA A 825 13.81 -17.07 1.55
CA ALA A 825 13.59 -17.45 2.95
C ALA A 825 14.94 -17.75 3.59
N LEU A 826 15.35 -16.87 4.51
CA LEU A 826 16.67 -16.88 5.13
C LEU A 826 16.57 -17.18 6.63
N THR A 827 17.47 -17.99 7.16
CA THR A 827 17.75 -18.06 8.59
C THR A 827 19.04 -17.33 8.88
N LEU A 828 18.94 -16.25 9.65
CA LEU A 828 20.09 -15.51 10.15
C LEU A 828 20.48 -15.99 11.52
N THR A 829 21.77 -16.23 11.76
CA THR A 829 22.28 -16.58 13.08
C THR A 829 23.42 -15.64 13.44
N VAL A 830 23.26 -14.95 14.57
CA VAL A 830 24.34 -14.17 15.21
C VAL A 830 25.05 -15.11 16.19
N ARG A 831 26.38 -15.10 16.11
CA ARG A 831 27.23 -16.02 16.87
C ARG A 831 28.03 -15.30 17.94
N SER A 832 27.83 -15.67 19.19
CA SER A 832 28.56 -15.20 20.39
C SER A 832 29.00 -13.71 20.32
N PRO A 833 28.06 -12.77 20.18
CA PRO A 833 28.40 -11.35 20.01
C PRO A 833 29.10 -10.80 21.25
N ALA A 834 30.08 -9.92 21.05
CA ALA A 834 30.78 -9.25 22.14
C ALA A 834 29.92 -8.16 22.82
N ALA A 835 28.94 -7.61 22.13
CA ALA A 835 28.04 -6.54 22.60
C ALA A 835 26.59 -6.84 22.23
N ASN A 836 25.66 -6.12 22.83
CA ASN A 836 24.26 -6.11 22.40
C ASN A 836 24.12 -5.42 21.04
N GLY A 837 23.11 -5.82 20.27
CA GLY A 837 22.86 -5.18 18.99
C GLY A 837 21.66 -5.77 18.26
N TYR A 838 21.54 -5.38 16.99
CA TYR A 838 20.53 -5.87 16.08
C TYR A 838 21.06 -6.08 14.66
N VAL A 839 20.33 -6.85 13.88
CA VAL A 839 20.57 -7.07 12.45
C VAL A 839 19.36 -6.57 11.68
N ILE A 840 19.60 -5.88 10.60
CA ILE A 840 18.62 -5.51 9.57
C ILE A 840 18.97 -6.23 8.28
N VAL A 841 17.96 -6.75 7.56
CA VAL A 841 18.12 -7.34 6.22
C VAL A 841 17.06 -6.76 5.31
N TRP A 842 17.45 -6.37 4.11
CA TRP A 842 16.53 -5.85 3.11
C TRP A 842 17.06 -6.09 1.70
N SER A 843 16.19 -5.92 0.71
CA SER A 843 16.57 -5.93 -0.70
C SER A 843 17.35 -4.67 -1.06
N CYS A 844 18.47 -4.79 -1.74
CA CYS A 844 19.24 -3.64 -2.18
C CYS A 844 19.88 -3.88 -3.56
N ALA A 845 19.83 -2.84 -4.40
CA ALA A 845 20.60 -2.75 -5.63
C ALA A 845 21.85 -1.90 -5.36
N SER A 846 23.03 -2.44 -5.64
CA SER A 846 24.34 -1.74 -5.67
C SER A 846 24.48 -0.53 -4.74
N GLY A 847 24.39 -0.73 -3.43
CA GLY A 847 24.86 0.20 -2.41
C GLY A 847 24.05 1.49 -2.16
N SER A 848 22.92 1.72 -2.82
CA SER A 848 22.20 3.00 -2.76
C SER A 848 20.88 2.98 -1.96
N THR A 849 20.38 1.81 -1.58
CA THR A 849 19.12 1.70 -0.83
C THR A 849 19.36 1.94 0.66
N PRO A 850 18.73 2.96 1.28
CA PRO A 850 18.91 3.22 2.70
C PRO A 850 18.37 2.05 3.54
N ALA A 851 19.05 1.75 4.66
CA ALA A 851 18.62 0.72 5.59
C ALA A 851 17.26 1.07 6.19
N PRO A 852 16.31 0.13 6.23
CA PRO A 852 15.04 0.33 6.91
C PRO A 852 15.23 0.46 8.43
N THR A 853 14.22 0.97 9.11
CA THR A 853 14.25 1.11 10.58
C THR A 853 13.85 -0.18 11.32
N ALA A 854 13.41 -1.19 10.59
CA ALA A 854 12.94 -2.47 11.13
C ALA A 854 14.08 -3.47 11.30
N SER A 855 14.29 -4.00 12.49
CA SER A 855 15.28 -5.03 12.77
C SER A 855 14.70 -6.43 12.61
N VAL A 856 15.44 -7.31 11.96
CA VAL A 856 15.06 -8.73 11.81
C VAL A 856 15.45 -9.54 13.04
N LEU A 857 16.59 -9.26 13.64
CA LEU A 857 17.14 -10.01 14.75
C LEU A 857 17.73 -9.05 15.79
N ASN A 858 17.37 -9.23 17.07
CA ASN A 858 17.97 -8.52 18.19
C ASN A 858 18.81 -9.51 18.99
N PHE A 859 20.04 -9.15 19.32
CA PHE A 859 20.99 -10.04 19.98
C PHE A 859 21.66 -9.39 21.20
N ARG A 860 22.19 -10.25 22.06
CA ARG A 860 22.84 -9.87 23.29
C ARG A 860 24.25 -10.43 23.38
N ALA A 861 25.13 -9.69 24.07
CA ALA A 861 26.50 -10.13 24.33
C ALA A 861 26.56 -11.54 24.92
N GLY A 862 27.39 -12.38 24.37
CA GLY A 862 27.63 -13.77 24.78
C GLY A 862 26.54 -14.77 24.39
N VAL A 863 25.47 -14.37 23.73
CA VAL A 863 24.34 -15.25 23.40
C VAL A 863 24.17 -15.35 21.90
N SER A 864 24.42 -16.54 21.35
CA SER A 864 24.08 -16.87 19.97
C SER A 864 22.56 -17.00 19.83
N ILE A 865 22.02 -16.46 18.72
CA ILE A 865 20.57 -16.46 18.45
C ILE A 865 20.31 -16.49 16.96
N SER A 866 19.25 -17.18 16.54
CA SER A 866 18.78 -17.26 15.16
C SER A 866 17.41 -16.62 15.01
N ASN A 867 17.11 -16.13 13.80
CA ASN A 867 15.76 -15.73 13.39
C ASN A 867 15.58 -15.97 11.90
N VAL A 868 14.32 -16.16 11.48
CA VAL A 868 13.96 -16.26 10.07
C VAL A 868 13.54 -14.91 9.52
N VAL A 869 13.85 -14.68 8.28
CA VAL A 869 13.31 -13.57 7.48
C VAL A 869 13.04 -14.05 6.07
N VAL A 870 11.91 -13.63 5.51
CA VAL A 870 11.67 -13.70 4.09
C VAL A 870 11.86 -12.28 3.55
N THR A 871 12.80 -12.09 2.65
CA THR A 871 13.16 -10.78 2.12
C THR A 871 13.10 -10.79 0.59
N ALA A 872 12.66 -9.68 -0.01
CA ALA A 872 12.81 -9.48 -1.44
C ALA A 872 14.27 -9.61 -1.86
N VAL A 873 14.48 -10.05 -3.08
CA VAL A 873 15.80 -10.05 -3.73
C VAL A 873 15.72 -9.07 -4.88
N ASP A 874 16.59 -8.05 -4.87
CA ASP A 874 16.59 -7.06 -5.95
C ASP A 874 17.19 -7.66 -7.21
N ASN A 875 16.38 -7.72 -8.24
CA ASN A 875 16.71 -8.22 -9.58
C ASN A 875 16.34 -7.16 -10.63
N SER A 876 16.54 -5.87 -10.33
CA SER A 876 16.33 -4.82 -11.32
C SER A 876 17.12 -5.12 -12.60
N ALA A 877 16.49 -4.94 -13.76
CA ALA A 877 16.95 -5.46 -15.05
C ALA A 877 18.46 -5.29 -15.29
N GLY A 878 19.20 -6.41 -15.33
CA GLY A 878 20.62 -6.47 -15.64
C GLY A 878 21.57 -6.44 -14.45
N THR A 879 21.07 -6.36 -13.21
CA THR A 879 21.89 -6.51 -11.99
C THR A 879 21.63 -7.87 -11.33
N PRO A 880 22.66 -8.58 -10.84
CA PRO A 880 22.47 -9.78 -10.05
C PRO A 880 21.70 -9.47 -8.76
N GLY A 881 20.79 -10.36 -8.35
CA GLY A 881 19.96 -10.18 -7.17
C GLY A 881 20.75 -10.13 -5.87
N GLY A 882 20.51 -9.09 -5.07
CA GLY A 882 21.24 -8.80 -3.85
C GLY A 882 20.36 -8.61 -2.63
N ILE A 883 20.95 -8.90 -1.47
CA ILE A 883 20.44 -8.54 -0.15
C ILE A 883 21.49 -7.72 0.59
N CYS A 884 21.04 -6.73 1.36
CA CYS A 884 21.90 -5.97 2.26
C CYS A 884 21.70 -6.43 3.71
N VAL A 885 22.81 -6.52 4.43
CA VAL A 885 22.84 -6.87 5.85
C VAL A 885 23.57 -5.77 6.63
N GLN A 886 22.89 -5.17 7.58
CA GLN A 886 23.46 -4.18 8.51
C GLN A 886 23.47 -4.73 9.92
N VAL A 887 24.56 -4.56 10.63
CA VAL A 887 24.69 -4.90 12.05
C VAL A 887 25.02 -3.64 12.85
N SER A 888 24.35 -3.48 14.01
CA SER A 888 24.58 -2.32 14.88
C SER A 888 25.82 -2.43 15.75
N SER A 889 26.39 -3.62 15.88
CA SER A 889 27.68 -3.87 16.54
C SER A 889 28.40 -4.99 15.82
N SER A 890 29.75 -4.99 15.85
CA SER A 890 30.56 -5.98 15.16
C SER A 890 30.28 -7.40 15.68
N VAL A 891 29.94 -8.32 14.75
CA VAL A 891 29.49 -9.66 15.11
C VAL A 891 29.69 -10.67 13.99
N HIS A 892 29.94 -11.93 14.35
CA HIS A 892 29.89 -13.05 13.41
C HIS A 892 28.44 -13.40 13.08
N VAL A 893 28.16 -13.55 11.78
CA VAL A 893 26.83 -13.89 11.25
C VAL A 893 26.94 -15.11 10.35
N SER A 894 25.97 -16.01 10.43
CA SER A 894 25.72 -17.00 9.38
C SER A 894 24.34 -16.75 8.76
N ILE A 895 24.25 -16.97 7.45
CA ILE A 895 23.03 -16.84 6.65
C ILE A 895 22.81 -18.17 5.94
N ASP A 896 21.67 -18.78 6.22
CA ASP A 896 21.25 -20.04 5.62
C ASP A 896 19.98 -19.80 4.79
N VAL A 897 19.90 -20.34 3.57
CA VAL A 897 18.69 -20.31 2.73
C VAL A 897 17.94 -21.62 2.88
N THR A 898 16.66 -21.53 3.18
CA THR A 898 15.76 -22.69 3.26
C THR A 898 14.95 -22.90 1.99
N GLY A 899 14.78 -21.84 1.18
CA GLY A 899 14.08 -21.85 -0.10
C GLY A 899 13.87 -20.44 -0.63
N TRP A 900 13.20 -20.32 -1.75
CA TRP A 900 12.90 -19.03 -2.38
C TRP A 900 11.53 -19.05 -3.04
N PHE A 901 10.94 -17.88 -3.20
CA PHE A 901 9.74 -17.67 -4.01
C PHE A 901 10.14 -17.21 -5.40
N LEU A 902 9.57 -17.83 -6.42
CA LEU A 902 9.84 -17.48 -7.79
C LEU A 902 9.35 -16.07 -8.09
N ARG A 903 10.10 -15.37 -8.92
CA ARG A 903 9.61 -14.14 -9.53
C ARG A 903 8.59 -14.51 -10.60
N SER A 904 7.49 -13.81 -10.59
CA SER A 904 6.53 -13.88 -11.68
C SER A 904 7.21 -13.54 -13.00
N PRO A 905 6.94 -14.26 -14.09
CA PRO A 905 7.37 -13.83 -15.40
C PRO A 905 6.81 -12.44 -15.70
N PRO A 906 7.59 -11.55 -16.35
CA PRO A 906 7.22 -10.18 -16.63
C PRO A 906 5.97 -10.04 -17.50
#